data_0cb0bbdd3669fc92e2356de09ad47970
#
_entry.id   0cb0bbdd3669fc92e2356de09ad47970
#
_cell.length_a   1.000
_cell.length_b   1.000
_cell.length_c   1.000
_cell.angle_alpha   90.00
_cell.angle_beta   90.00
_cell.angle_gamma   90.00
#
_symmetry.space_group_name_H-M   'P 1'
#
loop_
_entity.id
_entity.type
_entity.pdbx_description
1 polymer ?
#
loop_
_entity_poly.entity_id
_entity_poly.type
_entity_poly.pdbx_seq_one_letter_code
_entity_poly.pdbx_strand_id
1 'polypeptide(L)'
;MVGLSIRLRISVLALAMAICGQGLANAAPRPGVPSGKTASRPQFTPLGETEFTCGTYKGNEKELPAREALHLANQSLVKQGIKRTSTTGLDYVYDNVWVIEDDGTLTLSGTNIFDTDNKQFKYTNNGGGVHTITLNPYSYDATLGTLIAPGDDGAVLVTLPFSFPYGGTNWTQMYVSGNGAVSFGAVVNPNGFFDQNDFFSSTPKIAAYYLDLDETAGVGEVRVRGDATQYTVSWINVNEYASAATNTFPLRLFPSGSFTVTYNGIGSNVTAPPITIGYNPGGSPTFENISFSNGIPHVSAPDAAVYEQYYSFPNPLVDEVALLKRFYQEYPDAFFQVIYFCNFNEEMSGAFAYERNIKNDVTGLGQDIFDGSGQYGSGGKLESLCNMGPLNQWTSSDPAARVYGKGNNYLTIQGQESGHRWGAFVFFDSGSGPSSLLLGRALAHWSYYADMDHSSLEGGDWVSTGGSNYMCPTNIDYYSELDEYLFGLRTPNEVKDFFYISSINNNTMSARSVGTPLMGSVASGTFTPVTVENVIAAEGARTPVEANEEHDLRQAFIFLIAHGTTPTQGQLDKIAGFRRAWEPYFEKSCDGRLSCNTSITDTYAVGVIDGQVRDKYRQTPVPNFTARSVERDFSQHVPDDGRFIFRYDDDATRGTSEPVTLIFSAPGYVSDTLSTSITYGDSKHLTGLNNGIWLKPIPTGVGATPGLTELRANHPNPFNPTTTIEYSLALPGRVQIRVYDAAGHQVRTLVDRMEVGGNHQVDFDGRDDHGQALASGVYIYRLESGGVTKSRKMVLLK
;
A
#
# COMPACT_ATOMS: atom_id res chain seq x y z
N MET A 1 -2.20 37.01 -7.22
CA MET A 1 -2.57 35.69 -7.73
C MET A 1 -1.63 34.55 -7.30
N VAL A 2 -0.47 34.80 -6.73
CA VAL A 2 0.47 33.79 -6.23
C VAL A 2 0.16 33.38 -4.78
N GLY A 3 -0.55 34.22 -4.01
CA GLY A 3 -0.88 33.93 -2.61
C GLY A 3 -2.08 33.01 -2.35
N LEU A 4 -2.97 32.82 -3.34
CA LEU A 4 -4.17 31.99 -3.19
C LEU A 4 -3.88 30.49 -3.39
N SER A 5 -2.90 30.17 -4.24
CA SER A 5 -2.49 28.79 -4.54
C SER A 5 -1.83 28.08 -3.36
N ILE A 6 -1.17 28.81 -2.48
CA ILE A 6 -0.46 28.25 -1.32
C ILE A 6 -1.45 27.93 -0.18
N ARG A 7 -2.50 28.74 -0.01
CA ARG A 7 -3.50 28.48 1.04
C ARG A 7 -4.43 27.30 0.74
N LEU A 8 -4.72 27.05 -0.54
CA LEU A 8 -5.53 25.92 -0.97
C LEU A 8 -4.80 24.57 -0.74
N ARG A 9 -3.48 24.56 -0.90
CA ARG A 9 -2.66 23.36 -0.68
C ARG A 9 -2.54 22.97 0.80
N ILE A 10 -2.60 23.94 1.71
CA ILE A 10 -2.50 23.68 3.16
C ILE A 10 -3.80 23.03 3.68
N SER A 11 -4.95 23.43 3.19
CA SER A 11 -6.25 22.86 3.62
C SER A 11 -6.47 21.43 3.12
N VAL A 12 -6.00 21.10 1.92
CA VAL A 12 -6.05 19.72 1.38
C VAL A 12 -5.07 18.80 2.12
N LEU A 13 -3.92 19.35 2.55
CA LEU A 13 -2.95 18.60 3.36
C LEU A 13 -3.51 18.24 4.74
N ALA A 14 -4.33 19.11 5.34
CA ALA A 14 -4.95 18.89 6.64
C ALA A 14 -5.97 17.72 6.61
N LEU A 15 -6.67 17.52 5.50
CA LEU A 15 -7.61 16.39 5.36
C LEU A 15 -6.89 15.06 5.15
N ALA A 16 -5.83 15.05 4.33
CA ALA A 16 -4.98 13.86 4.19
C ALA A 16 -4.40 13.45 5.54
N MET A 17 -4.04 14.42 6.38
CA MET A 17 -3.55 14.18 7.74
C MET A 17 -4.64 13.72 8.70
N ALA A 18 -5.85 14.20 8.58
CA ALA A 18 -6.98 13.71 9.39
C ALA A 18 -7.30 12.24 9.08
N ILE A 19 -7.26 11.87 7.81
CA ILE A 19 -7.51 10.48 7.38
C ILE A 19 -6.28 9.58 7.64
N CYS A 20 -5.05 10.06 7.43
CA CYS A 20 -3.83 9.31 7.72
C CYS A 20 -3.41 9.33 9.20
N GLY A 21 -3.73 10.38 9.94
CA GLY A 21 -3.35 10.54 11.35
C GLY A 21 -4.24 9.75 12.32
N GLN A 22 -5.43 9.40 11.95
CA GLN A 22 -6.40 8.72 12.82
C GLN A 22 -6.10 7.23 13.02
N GLY A 23 -5.44 6.56 12.08
CA GLY A 23 -5.01 5.17 12.24
C GLY A 23 -3.87 4.95 13.25
N LEU A 24 -3.22 6.02 13.72
CA LEU A 24 -2.00 5.90 14.53
C LEU A 24 -2.22 6.08 16.05
N ALA A 25 -3.39 6.50 16.49
CA ALA A 25 -3.54 6.97 17.88
C ALA A 25 -4.03 5.94 18.89
N ASN A 26 -4.66 4.85 18.51
CA ASN A 26 -5.22 3.92 19.50
C ASN A 26 -5.24 2.46 19.01
N ALA A 27 -4.10 1.77 19.12
CA ALA A 27 -4.22 0.38 19.47
C ALA A 27 -4.74 0.33 20.92
N ALA A 28 -5.95 -0.16 21.15
CA ALA A 28 -6.43 -0.41 22.49
C ALA A 28 -5.42 -1.33 23.20
N PRO A 29 -5.12 -1.09 24.50
CA PRO A 29 -4.16 -1.93 25.20
C PRO A 29 -4.67 -3.36 25.21
N ARG A 30 -3.92 -4.26 24.57
CA ARG A 30 -4.17 -5.72 24.64
C ARG A 30 -4.12 -6.15 26.10
N PRO A 31 -4.95 -7.09 26.57
CA PRO A 31 -4.92 -7.57 27.94
C PRO A 31 -3.54 -8.15 28.26
N GLY A 32 -2.79 -7.50 29.13
CA GLY A 32 -1.49 -7.96 29.62
C GLY A 32 -0.30 -7.04 29.43
N VAL A 33 -0.44 -5.89 28.72
CA VAL A 33 0.65 -4.91 28.59
C VAL A 33 0.49 -3.81 29.63
N PRO A 34 1.51 -3.51 30.48
CA PRO A 34 1.42 -2.44 31.45
C PRO A 34 1.31 -1.08 30.75
N SER A 35 0.30 -0.30 31.11
CA SER A 35 0.11 1.08 30.63
C SER A 35 1.22 1.98 31.14
N GLY A 36 2.25 2.23 30.35
CA GLY A 36 3.37 3.09 30.70
C GLY A 36 3.77 4.03 29.58
N LYS A 37 3.32 5.29 29.70
CA LYS A 37 3.71 6.47 28.93
C LYS A 37 3.14 6.60 27.52
N THR A 38 2.11 7.41 27.41
CA THR A 38 1.66 8.07 26.17
C THR A 38 2.86 8.79 25.52
N ALA A 39 3.33 8.29 24.37
CA ALA A 39 4.20 9.06 23.51
C ALA A 39 3.36 10.22 22.92
N SER A 40 3.81 11.46 23.17
CA SER A 40 3.21 12.65 22.60
C SER A 40 3.21 12.57 21.06
N ARG A 41 2.09 12.88 20.44
CA ARG A 41 1.90 13.01 19.00
C ARG A 41 3.08 13.77 18.37
N PRO A 42 3.72 13.25 17.32
CA PRO A 42 4.66 14.07 16.54
C PRO A 42 3.85 15.14 15.78
N GLN A 43 4.15 16.40 16.01
CA GLN A 43 3.71 17.48 15.14
C GLN A 43 4.41 17.34 13.78
N PHE A 44 3.63 17.19 12.73
CA PHE A 44 4.11 17.08 11.38
C PHE A 44 4.50 18.47 10.86
N THR A 45 5.76 18.65 10.51
CA THR A 45 6.21 19.85 9.75
C THR A 45 6.20 19.49 8.26
N PRO A 46 5.52 20.24 7.39
CA PRO A 46 5.53 19.96 5.96
C PRO A 46 6.95 20.04 5.43
N LEU A 47 7.45 18.98 4.84
CA LEU A 47 8.71 18.93 4.12
C LEU A 47 8.55 19.61 2.75
N GLY A 48 9.60 20.32 2.36
CA GLY A 48 9.63 21.12 1.12
C GLY A 48 9.45 20.30 -0.14
N GLU A 49 8.94 20.99 -1.15
CA GLU A 49 8.57 20.50 -2.47
C GLU A 49 9.59 19.52 -3.07
N THR A 50 9.10 18.37 -3.54
CA THR A 50 9.68 17.39 -4.48
C THR A 50 9.82 15.95 -4.01
N GLU A 51 9.18 15.52 -2.94
CA GLU A 51 9.26 14.12 -2.55
C GLU A 51 7.94 13.39 -2.83
N PHE A 52 8.06 12.21 -3.46
CA PHE A 52 7.01 11.23 -3.64
C PHE A 52 6.38 10.92 -2.27
N THR A 53 5.08 11.10 -2.14
CA THR A 53 4.31 10.72 -0.97
C THR A 53 3.45 9.52 -1.29
N CYS A 54 3.76 8.38 -0.70
CA CYS A 54 2.86 7.26 -0.60
C CYS A 54 1.80 7.58 0.47
N GLY A 55 0.55 7.34 0.17
CA GLY A 55 -0.55 7.48 1.10
C GLY A 55 -0.99 6.11 1.61
N THR A 56 -0.17 5.47 2.47
CA THR A 56 -0.55 4.19 3.04
C THR A 56 -1.63 4.38 4.11
N TYR A 57 -2.70 3.67 3.96
CA TYR A 57 -3.77 3.61 4.95
C TYR A 57 -3.68 2.27 5.70
N LYS A 58 -3.22 2.33 6.95
CA LYS A 58 -3.33 1.19 7.85
C LYS A 58 -4.83 0.89 8.04
N GLY A 59 -5.33 -0.14 7.37
CA GLY A 59 -6.73 -0.54 7.43
C GLY A 59 -7.12 -0.92 8.85
N ASN A 60 -8.29 -0.47 9.28
CA ASN A 60 -8.94 -0.91 10.50
C ASN A 60 -10.46 -0.84 10.30
N GLU A 61 -11.23 -1.52 11.16
CA GLU A 61 -12.68 -1.48 11.14
C GLU A 61 -13.27 -0.05 11.18
N LYS A 62 -12.50 0.93 11.64
CA LYS A 62 -12.97 2.33 11.83
C LYS A 62 -12.98 3.13 10.52
N GLU A 63 -12.19 2.71 9.50
CA GLU A 63 -12.19 3.38 8.18
C GLU A 63 -13.31 2.89 7.27
N LEU A 64 -13.80 1.68 7.49
CA LEU A 64 -14.88 1.10 6.70
C LEU A 64 -16.14 1.98 6.68
N PRO A 65 -16.62 2.54 7.83
CA PRO A 65 -17.76 3.46 7.83
C PRO A 65 -17.54 4.73 6.99
N ALA A 66 -16.30 5.26 6.92
CA ALA A 66 -15.99 6.45 6.13
C ALA A 66 -16.20 6.21 4.63
N ARG A 67 -15.78 5.05 4.15
CA ARG A 67 -15.93 4.66 2.76
C ARG A 67 -17.37 4.35 2.40
N GLU A 68 -18.10 3.69 3.28
CA GLU A 68 -19.53 3.46 3.10
C GLU A 68 -20.32 4.79 3.08
N ALA A 69 -19.96 5.75 3.93
CA ALA A 69 -20.60 7.07 3.93
C ALA A 69 -20.34 7.85 2.63
N LEU A 70 -19.11 7.80 2.10
CA LEU A 70 -18.78 8.38 0.80
C LEU A 70 -19.61 7.71 -0.32
N HIS A 71 -19.69 6.37 -0.30
CA HIS A 71 -20.50 5.60 -1.23
C HIS A 71 -22.00 5.98 -1.14
N LEU A 72 -22.55 6.05 0.07
CA LEU A 72 -23.94 6.45 0.30
C LEU A 72 -24.21 7.89 -0.18
N ALA A 73 -23.27 8.82 0.09
CA ALA A 73 -23.36 10.19 -0.40
C ALA A 73 -23.38 10.23 -1.94
N ASN A 74 -22.48 9.49 -2.60
CA ASN A 74 -22.43 9.39 -4.04
C ASN A 74 -23.72 8.79 -4.61
N GLN A 75 -24.21 7.66 -4.08
CA GLN A 75 -25.46 7.02 -4.49
C GLN A 75 -26.68 7.93 -4.27
N SER A 76 -26.65 8.74 -3.22
CA SER A 76 -27.73 9.71 -2.97
C SER A 76 -27.78 10.79 -4.06
N LEU A 77 -26.65 11.32 -4.48
CA LEU A 77 -26.59 12.31 -5.58
C LEU A 77 -27.10 11.74 -6.89
N VAL A 78 -26.79 10.47 -7.16
CA VAL A 78 -27.32 9.72 -8.32
C VAL A 78 -28.86 9.61 -8.23
N LYS A 79 -29.39 9.17 -7.08
CA LYS A 79 -30.85 9.00 -6.87
C LYS A 79 -31.62 10.32 -6.98
N GLN A 80 -31.01 11.44 -6.62
CA GLN A 80 -31.63 12.76 -6.73
C GLN A 80 -31.57 13.34 -8.13
N GLY A 81 -30.91 12.67 -9.08
CA GLY A 81 -30.71 13.17 -10.45
C GLY A 81 -29.75 14.37 -10.52
N ILE A 82 -29.04 14.67 -9.44
CA ILE A 82 -27.98 15.70 -9.40
C ILE A 82 -26.80 15.21 -10.23
N LYS A 83 -26.50 13.92 -10.14
CA LYS A 83 -25.61 13.21 -11.05
C LYS A 83 -26.45 12.46 -12.10
N ARG A 84 -26.11 12.65 -13.36
CA ARG A 84 -26.73 11.90 -14.45
C ARG A 84 -25.95 10.60 -14.66
N THR A 85 -26.62 9.47 -14.54
CA THR A 85 -26.08 8.19 -14.97
C THR A 85 -26.18 8.10 -16.51
N SER A 86 -25.12 7.66 -17.16
CA SER A 86 -25.18 7.27 -18.57
C SER A 86 -25.54 5.79 -18.65
N THR A 87 -26.41 5.41 -19.58
CA THR A 87 -26.76 4.02 -19.86
C THR A 87 -25.84 3.39 -20.92
N THR A 88 -24.79 4.09 -21.34
CA THR A 88 -23.91 3.70 -22.47
C THR A 88 -22.43 3.66 -22.05
N GLY A 89 -22.14 3.22 -20.82
CA GLY A 89 -20.74 3.02 -20.39
C GLY A 89 -20.04 1.95 -21.26
N LEU A 90 -18.81 2.26 -21.68
CA LEU A 90 -17.97 1.30 -22.40
C LEU A 90 -17.20 0.48 -21.36
N ASP A 91 -17.67 -0.73 -21.09
CA ASP A 91 -16.92 -1.69 -20.29
C ASP A 91 -16.40 -2.78 -21.21
N TYR A 92 -15.08 -2.94 -21.22
CA TYR A 92 -14.43 -4.00 -21.99
C TYR A 92 -13.08 -4.38 -21.38
N VAL A 93 -12.56 -5.51 -21.78
CA VAL A 93 -11.22 -5.96 -21.40
C VAL A 93 -10.25 -5.65 -22.52
N TYR A 94 -9.12 -5.00 -22.18
CA TYR A 94 -7.99 -4.81 -23.06
C TYR A 94 -6.74 -5.41 -22.43
N ASP A 95 -6.23 -6.49 -22.99
CA ASP A 95 -5.01 -7.16 -22.54
C ASP A 95 -5.02 -7.41 -21.00
N ASN A 96 -6.10 -8.08 -20.53
CA ASN A 96 -6.36 -8.35 -19.10
C ASN A 96 -6.49 -7.11 -18.19
N VAL A 97 -6.67 -5.93 -18.73
CA VAL A 97 -7.06 -4.72 -18.01
C VAL A 97 -8.55 -4.48 -18.23
N TRP A 98 -9.33 -4.36 -17.17
CA TRP A 98 -10.71 -3.95 -17.27
C TRP A 98 -10.80 -2.45 -17.47
N VAL A 99 -11.24 -2.03 -18.63
CA VAL A 99 -11.45 -0.64 -18.99
C VAL A 99 -12.91 -0.30 -18.72
N ILE A 100 -13.15 0.65 -17.83
CA ILE A 100 -14.49 1.01 -17.35
C ILE A 100 -14.71 2.51 -17.45
N GLU A 101 -15.82 2.93 -18.03
CA GLU A 101 -16.24 4.33 -18.06
C GLU A 101 -17.04 4.68 -16.79
N ASP A 102 -16.71 5.82 -16.16
CA ASP A 102 -17.55 6.39 -15.11
C ASP A 102 -18.91 6.81 -15.72
N ASP A 103 -19.95 6.10 -15.35
CA ASP A 103 -21.33 6.42 -15.75
C ASP A 103 -21.97 7.53 -14.86
N GLY A 104 -21.17 8.18 -14.03
CA GLY A 104 -21.58 9.15 -13.02
C GLY A 104 -21.85 8.52 -11.65
N THR A 105 -21.63 7.21 -11.49
CA THR A 105 -21.79 6.53 -10.18
C THR A 105 -20.46 6.19 -9.52
N LEU A 106 -19.34 6.26 -10.25
CA LEU A 106 -18.04 5.81 -9.78
C LEU A 106 -17.15 6.95 -9.23
N THR A 107 -17.51 8.22 -9.49
CA THR A 107 -16.76 9.35 -8.94
C THR A 107 -17.68 10.33 -8.23
N LEU A 108 -17.17 10.95 -7.19
CA LEU A 108 -17.77 12.12 -6.56
C LEU A 108 -17.00 13.35 -7.01
N SER A 109 -17.64 14.22 -7.78
CA SER A 109 -17.06 15.46 -8.28
C SER A 109 -18.05 16.62 -8.18
N GLY A 110 -17.51 17.83 -8.19
CA GLY A 110 -18.32 19.04 -8.15
C GLY A 110 -18.35 19.69 -6.79
N THR A 111 -19.23 20.64 -6.66
CA THR A 111 -19.30 21.54 -5.51
C THR A 111 -20.75 21.67 -5.09
N ASN A 112 -21.05 21.32 -3.84
CA ASN A 112 -22.26 21.68 -3.14
C ASN A 112 -21.85 22.64 -2.01
N ILE A 113 -21.85 23.94 -2.30
CA ILE A 113 -21.43 24.97 -1.33
C ILE A 113 -22.54 25.21 -0.32
N PHE A 114 -22.15 25.59 0.91
CA PHE A 114 -23.09 25.94 1.97
C PHE A 114 -23.87 27.21 1.58
N ASP A 115 -25.14 27.03 1.22
CA ASP A 115 -26.02 28.08 0.70
C ASP A 115 -27.19 28.37 1.65
N THR A 116 -27.10 27.87 2.89
CA THR A 116 -28.13 28.00 3.91
C THR A 116 -27.81 29.06 4.98
N ASP A 117 -26.74 29.83 4.82
CA ASP A 117 -26.43 30.94 5.73
C ASP A 117 -27.55 31.99 5.72
N ASN A 118 -27.75 32.66 6.87
CA ASN A 118 -28.85 33.61 7.11
C ASN A 118 -30.24 33.01 6.90
N LYS A 119 -30.38 31.69 7.12
CA LYS A 119 -31.65 30.97 7.10
C LYS A 119 -31.93 30.30 8.45
N GLN A 120 -33.23 30.07 8.69
CA GLN A 120 -33.71 29.30 9.85
C GLN A 120 -34.60 28.15 9.37
N PHE A 121 -34.25 26.95 9.73
CA PHE A 121 -35.03 25.74 9.44
C PHE A 121 -35.76 25.28 10.68
N LYS A 122 -37.05 24.91 10.50
CA LYS A 122 -37.88 24.30 11.53
C LYS A 122 -38.16 22.85 11.17
N TYR A 123 -37.89 21.99 12.10
CA TYR A 123 -38.20 20.57 12.07
C TYR A 123 -39.38 20.31 13.00
N THR A 124 -40.57 20.15 12.46
CA THR A 124 -41.80 19.93 13.22
C THR A 124 -42.01 18.43 13.41
N ASN A 125 -42.01 17.96 14.63
CA ASN A 125 -42.35 16.59 14.96
C ASN A 125 -43.86 16.36 14.79
N ASN A 126 -44.22 15.52 13.81
CA ASN A 126 -45.59 15.14 13.48
C ASN A 126 -46.08 13.90 14.26
N GLY A 127 -45.21 13.30 15.08
CA GLY A 127 -45.44 12.00 15.70
C GLY A 127 -45.12 10.82 14.77
N GLY A 128 -44.99 9.61 15.34
CA GLY A 128 -44.70 8.41 14.57
C GLY A 128 -43.35 8.42 13.83
N GLY A 129 -42.36 9.16 14.38
CA GLY A 129 -41.03 9.28 13.78
C GLY A 129 -40.93 10.18 12.53
N VAL A 130 -42.03 10.91 12.20
CA VAL A 130 -42.11 11.78 11.03
C VAL A 130 -41.81 13.22 11.39
N HIS A 131 -40.99 13.91 10.62
CA HIS A 131 -40.72 15.33 10.71
C HIS A 131 -41.09 16.08 9.41
N THR A 132 -41.68 17.27 9.60
CA THR A 132 -41.81 18.22 8.47
C THR A 132 -40.77 19.31 8.61
N ILE A 133 -39.96 19.49 7.59
CA ILE A 133 -38.90 20.49 7.52
C ILE A 133 -39.40 21.66 6.69
N THR A 134 -39.33 22.87 7.27
CA THR A 134 -39.78 24.11 6.62
C THR A 134 -38.77 25.23 6.80
N LEU A 135 -38.71 26.16 5.86
CA LEU A 135 -38.02 27.43 6.06
C LEU A 135 -38.88 28.35 6.91
N ASN A 136 -38.33 28.82 8.02
CA ASN A 136 -38.96 29.85 8.88
C ASN A 136 -38.43 31.24 8.47
N PRO A 137 -39.17 32.31 8.79
CA PRO A 137 -38.62 33.65 8.78
C PRO A 137 -37.33 33.69 9.61
N TYR A 138 -36.29 34.24 9.02
CA TYR A 138 -34.97 34.32 9.69
C TYR A 138 -35.09 35.12 10.98
N SER A 139 -34.60 34.56 12.07
CA SER A 139 -34.57 35.19 13.40
C SER A 139 -33.39 34.65 14.21
N TYR A 140 -32.37 35.46 14.36
CA TYR A 140 -31.22 35.13 15.21
C TYR A 140 -31.41 35.76 16.58
N ASP A 141 -31.29 34.99 17.65
CA ASP A 141 -31.36 35.42 19.02
C ASP A 141 -29.97 35.44 19.65
N ALA A 142 -29.41 36.63 19.79
CA ALA A 142 -28.07 36.85 20.32
C ALA A 142 -27.95 36.74 21.84
N THR A 143 -29.04 36.35 22.57
CA THR A 143 -28.99 36.21 24.01
C THR A 143 -28.02 35.09 24.43
N LEU A 144 -27.00 35.48 25.18
CA LEU A 144 -26.00 34.53 25.67
C LEU A 144 -26.55 33.65 26.77
N GLY A 145 -26.10 32.40 26.81
CA GLY A 145 -26.40 31.44 27.86
C GLY A 145 -25.17 31.14 28.73
N THR A 146 -25.25 30.05 29.50
CA THR A 146 -24.14 29.53 30.29
C THR A 146 -23.07 28.94 29.32
N LEU A 147 -21.83 29.35 29.53
CA LEU A 147 -20.69 28.77 28.81
C LEU A 147 -20.50 27.30 29.22
N ILE A 148 -20.32 26.45 28.25
CA ILE A 148 -19.84 25.07 28.40
C ILE A 148 -18.57 24.89 27.58
N ALA A 149 -17.73 23.94 27.92
CA ALA A 149 -16.46 23.68 27.25
C ALA A 149 -16.38 22.20 26.83
N PRO A 150 -16.94 21.85 25.69
CA PRO A 150 -16.84 20.50 25.18
C PRO A 150 -15.39 20.06 24.88
N GLY A 151 -14.50 21.01 24.54
CA GLY A 151 -13.17 20.74 24.01
C GLY A 151 -13.20 20.48 22.51
N ASP A 152 -12.04 20.44 21.88
CA ASP A 152 -11.86 20.26 20.44
C ASP A 152 -12.77 19.12 19.90
N ASP A 153 -12.52 17.88 20.30
CA ASP A 153 -13.30 16.70 19.88
C ASP A 153 -14.25 16.15 20.97
N GLY A 154 -14.51 16.92 22.00
CA GLY A 154 -15.26 16.46 23.16
C GLY A 154 -16.74 16.75 23.12
N ALA A 155 -17.42 16.34 24.21
CA ALA A 155 -18.82 16.63 24.43
C ALA A 155 -19.14 16.81 25.91
N VAL A 156 -20.10 17.67 26.20
CA VAL A 156 -20.61 17.95 27.57
C VAL A 156 -22.02 17.41 27.71
N LEU A 157 -22.28 16.63 28.77
CA LEU A 157 -23.62 16.18 29.10
C LEU A 157 -24.40 17.33 29.77
N VAL A 158 -25.55 17.71 29.20
CA VAL A 158 -26.43 18.72 29.72
C VAL A 158 -27.80 18.16 30.07
N THR A 159 -28.46 18.75 31.09
CA THR A 159 -29.83 18.38 31.51
C THR A 159 -30.83 19.31 30.84
N LEU A 160 -31.84 18.74 30.21
CA LEU A 160 -32.97 19.48 29.64
C LEU A 160 -34.00 19.82 30.71
N PRO A 161 -34.59 21.04 30.70
CA PRO A 161 -35.61 21.42 31.67
C PRO A 161 -37.00 20.80 31.36
N PHE A 162 -37.09 19.97 30.34
CA PHE A 162 -38.29 19.27 29.92
C PHE A 162 -37.92 17.90 29.32
N SER A 163 -38.92 17.05 29.08
CA SER A 163 -38.74 15.80 28.31
C SER A 163 -38.81 16.10 26.83
N PHE A 164 -37.80 15.67 26.08
CA PHE A 164 -37.69 15.85 24.63
C PHE A 164 -37.91 14.50 23.91
N PRO A 165 -39.05 14.31 23.22
CA PRO A 165 -39.35 13.09 22.49
C PRO A 165 -38.57 13.08 21.18
N TYR A 166 -37.62 12.08 21.02
CA TYR A 166 -36.78 11.96 19.83
C TYR A 166 -36.30 10.53 19.65
N GLY A 167 -36.36 10.00 18.38
CA GLY A 167 -35.92 8.64 18.07
C GLY A 167 -36.65 7.57 18.89
N GLY A 168 -37.98 7.72 19.11
CA GLY A 168 -38.80 6.79 19.87
C GLY A 168 -38.60 6.82 21.39
N THR A 169 -37.75 7.71 21.92
CA THR A 169 -37.41 7.82 23.33
C THR A 169 -37.67 9.24 23.87
N ASN A 170 -37.99 9.35 25.15
CA ASN A 170 -38.14 10.63 25.84
C ASN A 170 -36.87 10.96 26.61
N TRP A 171 -36.15 11.99 26.19
CA TRP A 171 -34.86 12.37 26.73
C TRP A 171 -34.96 13.55 27.71
N THR A 172 -34.25 13.47 28.82
CA THR A 172 -34.07 14.57 29.78
C THR A 172 -32.63 15.07 29.86
N GLN A 173 -31.75 14.45 29.11
CA GLN A 173 -30.33 14.80 28.98
C GLN A 173 -29.88 14.61 27.53
N MET A 174 -28.87 15.36 27.12
CA MET A 174 -28.19 15.19 25.83
C MET A 174 -26.72 15.55 25.96
N TYR A 175 -25.89 15.03 25.06
CA TYR A 175 -24.52 15.46 24.90
C TYR A 175 -24.47 16.60 23.88
N VAL A 176 -23.70 17.65 24.19
CA VAL A 176 -23.40 18.76 23.28
C VAL A 176 -21.94 18.64 22.87
N SER A 177 -21.67 18.40 21.59
CA SER A 177 -20.32 18.31 21.03
C SER A 177 -19.77 19.68 20.60
N GLY A 178 -18.46 19.88 20.72
CA GLY A 178 -17.73 20.97 20.10
C GLY A 178 -17.95 21.02 18.58
N ASN A 179 -18.05 19.87 17.94
CA ASN A 179 -18.20 19.66 16.51
C ASN A 179 -19.61 19.86 15.93
N GLY A 180 -20.41 20.75 16.55
CA GLY A 180 -21.65 21.27 15.95
C GLY A 180 -22.86 20.33 15.96
N ALA A 181 -22.85 19.30 16.81
CA ALA A 181 -23.95 18.37 16.95
C ALA A 181 -24.39 18.16 18.42
N VAL A 182 -25.62 17.68 18.59
CA VAL A 182 -26.06 17.11 19.85
C VAL A 182 -26.46 15.65 19.67
N SER A 183 -26.24 14.81 20.69
CA SER A 183 -26.62 13.39 20.66
C SER A 183 -27.33 12.97 21.94
N PHE A 184 -28.06 11.85 21.86
CA PHE A 184 -28.89 11.34 22.93
C PHE A 184 -28.48 9.91 23.27
N GLY A 185 -28.26 9.64 24.56
CA GLY A 185 -27.88 8.33 25.07
C GLY A 185 -26.39 7.99 25.02
N ALA A 186 -25.68 8.45 24.02
CA ALA A 186 -24.22 8.30 23.90
C ALA A 186 -23.59 9.58 23.32
N VAL A 187 -22.29 9.73 23.49
CA VAL A 187 -21.54 10.87 22.92
C VAL A 187 -21.42 10.73 21.40
N VAL A 188 -21.39 11.87 20.70
CA VAL A 188 -20.86 11.97 19.35
C VAL A 188 -19.33 11.82 19.44
N ASN A 189 -18.70 11.15 18.49
CA ASN A 189 -17.25 10.90 18.47
C ASN A 189 -16.74 10.17 19.74
N PRO A 190 -17.23 8.95 20.01
CA PRO A 190 -16.88 8.24 21.25
C PRO A 190 -15.38 7.90 21.37
N ASN A 191 -14.63 8.04 20.29
CA ASN A 191 -13.19 7.78 20.23
C ASN A 191 -12.33 9.01 20.57
N GLY A 192 -12.95 10.19 20.83
CA GLY A 192 -12.25 11.42 21.21
C GLY A 192 -11.53 12.11 20.05
N PHE A 193 -12.03 11.94 18.84
CA PHE A 193 -11.65 12.70 17.64
C PHE A 193 -12.87 12.84 16.72
N PHE A 194 -12.87 13.85 15.86
CA PHE A 194 -13.93 14.05 14.88
C PHE A 194 -14.00 12.88 13.91
N ASP A 195 -15.18 12.28 13.78
CA ASP A 195 -15.50 11.31 12.75
C ASP A 195 -16.82 11.70 12.09
N GLN A 196 -16.75 12.14 10.86
CA GLN A 196 -17.90 12.53 10.06
C GLN A 196 -18.96 11.42 9.96
N ASN A 197 -18.53 10.16 9.97
CA ASN A 197 -19.41 9.01 9.81
C ASN A 197 -20.22 8.73 11.08
N ASP A 198 -19.84 9.30 12.19
CA ASP A 198 -20.63 9.17 13.40
C ASP A 198 -22.06 9.74 13.23
N PHE A 199 -22.27 10.64 12.26
CA PHE A 199 -23.61 11.07 11.89
C PHE A 199 -24.48 9.88 11.43
N PHE A 200 -23.91 8.90 10.74
CA PHE A 200 -24.60 7.73 10.19
C PHE A 200 -24.69 6.55 11.18
N SER A 201 -24.15 6.69 12.38
CA SER A 201 -24.22 5.66 13.43
C SER A 201 -25.64 5.50 14.00
N SER A 202 -25.84 4.44 14.79
CA SER A 202 -27.14 4.14 15.43
C SER A 202 -27.50 5.07 16.60
N THR A 203 -26.62 5.98 16.99
CA THR A 203 -26.89 6.95 18.06
C THR A 203 -27.83 8.07 17.59
N PRO A 204 -28.96 8.35 18.27
CA PRO A 204 -29.82 9.47 17.90
C PRO A 204 -29.08 10.80 18.03
N LYS A 205 -29.15 11.67 16.99
CA LYS A 205 -28.43 12.96 16.99
C LYS A 205 -29.05 14.00 16.08
N ILE A 206 -28.75 15.25 16.36
CA ILE A 206 -29.07 16.40 15.51
C ILE A 206 -27.76 17.09 15.16
N ALA A 207 -27.43 17.12 13.88
CA ALA A 207 -26.31 17.81 13.30
C ALA A 207 -26.76 19.24 12.93
N ALA A 208 -26.48 20.19 13.79
CA ALA A 208 -26.79 21.60 13.49
C ALA A 208 -25.82 22.12 12.40
N TYR A 209 -24.54 21.80 12.55
CA TYR A 209 -23.49 22.09 11.59
C TYR A 209 -22.30 21.16 11.92
N TYR A 210 -22.41 19.89 11.56
CA TYR A 210 -21.47 18.87 11.94
C TYR A 210 -20.24 18.89 11.06
N LEU A 211 -19.14 19.33 11.62
CA LEU A 211 -17.83 19.51 11.02
C LEU A 211 -16.76 19.40 12.12
N ASP A 212 -15.52 19.17 11.77
CA ASP A 212 -14.37 19.29 12.67
C ASP A 212 -14.19 20.76 13.08
N LEU A 213 -14.69 21.10 14.26
CA LEU A 213 -14.72 22.44 14.82
C LEU A 213 -13.87 22.49 16.10
N ASP A 214 -13.09 23.57 16.24
CA ASP A 214 -12.25 23.81 17.41
C ASP A 214 -12.69 25.09 18.12
N GLU A 215 -13.49 24.98 19.19
CA GLU A 215 -13.87 26.14 20.00
C GLU A 215 -12.72 26.66 20.89
N THR A 216 -11.61 25.89 20.99
CA THR A 216 -10.43 26.33 21.74
C THR A 216 -9.50 27.21 20.90
N ALA A 217 -9.66 27.22 19.58
CA ALA A 217 -8.94 28.08 18.64
C ALA A 217 -9.62 29.46 18.51
N GLY A 218 -9.04 30.46 19.06
CA GLY A 218 -9.55 31.84 18.90
C GLY A 218 -10.54 32.29 19.97
N VAL A 219 -11.72 32.81 19.55
CA VAL A 219 -12.76 33.37 20.43
C VAL A 219 -14.08 32.59 20.41
N GLY A 220 -14.02 31.35 19.93
CA GLY A 220 -15.16 30.45 19.81
C GLY A 220 -15.76 30.11 21.17
N GLU A 221 -17.09 30.00 21.26
CA GLU A 221 -17.79 29.64 22.48
C GLU A 221 -18.99 28.73 22.20
N VAL A 222 -19.19 27.72 23.05
CA VAL A 222 -20.41 26.91 23.08
C VAL A 222 -21.20 27.28 24.32
N ARG A 223 -22.45 27.71 24.13
CA ARG A 223 -23.30 28.19 25.23
C ARG A 223 -24.66 27.51 25.22
N VAL A 224 -25.24 27.30 26.43
CA VAL A 224 -26.54 26.67 26.59
C VAL A 224 -27.46 27.54 27.46
N ARG A 225 -28.75 27.56 27.10
CA ARG A 225 -29.77 28.21 27.91
C ARG A 225 -31.14 27.60 27.65
N GLY A 226 -32.02 27.63 28.63
CA GLY A 226 -33.37 27.14 28.42
C GLY A 226 -34.27 27.28 29.64
N ASP A 227 -35.53 27.00 29.40
CA ASP A 227 -36.60 26.97 30.39
C ASP A 227 -37.58 25.83 30.04
N ALA A 228 -38.73 25.74 30.76
CA ALA A 228 -39.72 24.68 30.49
C ALA A 228 -40.33 24.71 29.08
N THR A 229 -40.09 25.77 28.29
CA THR A 229 -40.68 25.96 26.96
C THR A 229 -39.71 25.72 25.79
N GLN A 230 -38.41 25.88 26.04
CA GLN A 230 -37.38 25.71 25.03
C GLN A 230 -36.00 25.54 25.65
N TYR A 231 -35.08 24.90 24.89
CA TYR A 231 -33.66 24.79 25.23
C TYR A 231 -32.81 25.12 24.01
N THR A 232 -31.84 26.03 24.16
CA THR A 232 -30.99 26.49 23.06
C THR A 232 -29.53 26.10 23.33
N VAL A 233 -28.89 25.54 22.36
CA VAL A 233 -27.45 25.40 22.28
C VAL A 233 -26.96 26.36 21.20
N SER A 234 -25.95 27.15 21.48
CA SER A 234 -25.39 28.12 20.55
C SER A 234 -23.88 27.88 20.41
N TRP A 235 -23.43 27.57 19.23
CA TRP A 235 -22.03 27.64 18.80
C TRP A 235 -21.82 29.04 18.24
N ILE A 236 -20.89 29.81 18.80
CA ILE A 236 -20.72 31.24 18.53
C ILE A 236 -19.29 31.49 18.12
N ASN A 237 -19.05 31.93 16.88
CA ASN A 237 -17.74 32.20 16.30
C ASN A 237 -16.77 31.03 16.45
N VAL A 238 -17.26 29.78 16.40
CA VAL A 238 -16.43 28.60 16.52
C VAL A 238 -15.63 28.39 15.23
N ASN A 239 -14.33 28.21 15.37
CA ASN A 239 -13.43 28.00 14.25
C ASN A 239 -13.61 26.58 13.68
N GLU A 240 -13.40 26.45 12.39
CA GLU A 240 -13.08 25.13 11.82
C GLU A 240 -11.67 24.74 12.23
N TYR A 241 -11.44 23.46 12.45
CA TYR A 241 -10.13 22.95 12.83
C TYR A 241 -9.07 23.38 11.78
N ALA A 242 -7.95 23.87 12.26
CA ALA A 242 -6.84 24.39 11.44
C ALA A 242 -7.24 25.49 10.42
N SER A 243 -8.37 26.17 10.62
CA SER A 243 -8.89 27.24 9.75
C SER A 243 -9.14 28.54 10.54
N ALA A 244 -9.16 29.67 9.83
CA ALA A 244 -9.59 30.96 10.39
C ALA A 244 -11.08 31.23 10.15
N ALA A 245 -11.81 30.34 9.51
CA ALA A 245 -13.23 30.46 9.28
C ALA A 245 -13.99 30.28 10.61
N THR A 246 -14.90 31.21 10.92
CA THR A 246 -15.71 31.17 12.15
C THR A 246 -17.17 30.97 11.81
N ASN A 247 -17.87 30.18 12.62
CA ASN A 247 -19.23 29.75 12.36
C ASN A 247 -20.12 30.05 13.55
N THR A 248 -21.34 30.61 13.34
CA THR A 248 -22.33 30.89 14.38
C THR A 248 -23.64 30.25 13.98
N PHE A 249 -24.14 29.32 14.81
CA PHE A 249 -25.37 28.58 14.54
C PHE A 249 -25.99 28.08 15.85
N PRO A 250 -27.19 28.56 16.26
CA PRO A 250 -27.96 28.00 17.36
C PRO A 250 -28.91 26.86 16.91
N LEU A 251 -28.98 25.83 17.74
CA LEU A 251 -29.99 24.78 17.75
C LEU A 251 -30.94 25.04 18.91
N ARG A 252 -32.25 25.06 18.65
CA ARG A 252 -33.28 25.26 19.70
C ARG A 252 -34.24 24.08 19.69
N LEU A 253 -34.39 23.44 20.86
CA LEU A 253 -35.27 22.28 21.11
C LEU A 253 -36.55 22.73 21.80
N PHE A 254 -37.68 22.05 21.51
CA PHE A 254 -38.97 22.30 22.12
C PHE A 254 -39.55 21.03 22.77
N PRO A 255 -40.38 21.12 23.86
CA PRO A 255 -40.97 19.95 24.52
C PRO A 255 -41.80 19.06 23.59
N SER A 256 -42.25 19.56 22.44
CA SER A 256 -42.97 18.80 21.40
C SER A 256 -42.11 17.80 20.63
N GLY A 257 -40.78 17.80 20.81
CA GLY A 257 -39.86 17.07 19.96
C GLY A 257 -39.50 17.79 18.65
N SER A 258 -40.07 18.97 18.43
CA SER A 258 -39.69 19.85 17.32
C SER A 258 -38.42 20.64 17.66
N PHE A 259 -37.68 21.06 16.62
CA PHE A 259 -36.51 21.90 16.83
C PHE A 259 -36.28 22.89 15.67
N THR A 260 -35.44 23.89 15.90
CA THR A 260 -35.00 24.82 14.85
C THR A 260 -33.49 24.92 14.85
N VAL A 261 -32.91 25.08 13.65
CA VAL A 261 -31.50 25.45 13.45
C VAL A 261 -31.46 26.77 12.72
N THR A 262 -30.64 27.69 13.17
CA THR A 262 -30.45 29.01 12.54
C THR A 262 -28.98 29.15 12.18
N TYR A 263 -28.68 29.58 10.95
CA TYR A 263 -27.33 29.91 10.53
C TYR A 263 -27.15 31.41 10.48
N ASN A 264 -26.07 31.92 11.11
CA ASN A 264 -25.86 33.38 11.27
C ASN A 264 -24.36 33.69 11.14
N GLY A 265 -23.90 33.82 9.92
CA GLY A 265 -22.50 34.08 9.62
C GLY A 265 -21.67 32.80 9.64
N ILE A 266 -21.90 31.97 8.64
CA ILE A 266 -21.10 30.79 8.34
C ILE A 266 -19.94 31.21 7.47
N GLY A 267 -18.74 31.15 8.01
CA GLY A 267 -17.50 31.59 7.34
C GLY A 267 -16.86 30.55 6.47
N SER A 268 -17.40 29.34 6.44
CA SER A 268 -16.80 28.23 5.70
C SER A 268 -16.89 28.43 4.19
N ASN A 269 -15.75 28.26 3.51
CA ASN A 269 -15.71 27.93 2.10
C ASN A 269 -15.34 26.45 2.00
N VAL A 270 -16.34 25.62 2.15
CA VAL A 270 -16.21 24.16 2.22
C VAL A 270 -15.17 23.62 1.28
N THR A 271 -14.25 22.84 1.83
CA THR A 271 -13.31 22.11 1.00
C THR A 271 -13.34 20.63 1.34
N ALA A 272 -13.19 20.20 2.53
CA ALA A 272 -13.28 18.82 3.01
C ALA A 272 -12.76 18.80 4.46
N PRO A 273 -13.36 18.02 5.37
CA PRO A 273 -14.46 17.05 5.18
C PRO A 273 -15.79 17.73 4.84
N PRO A 274 -16.77 17.01 4.25
CA PRO A 274 -18.08 17.56 4.01
C PRO A 274 -18.75 18.03 5.31
N ILE A 275 -19.41 19.20 5.28
CA ILE A 275 -20.27 19.64 6.35
C ILE A 275 -21.55 18.84 6.28
N THR A 276 -22.02 18.28 7.39
CA THR A 276 -23.31 17.59 7.44
C THR A 276 -24.30 18.41 8.30
N ILE A 277 -25.48 18.71 7.74
CA ILE A 277 -26.61 19.26 8.50
C ILE A 277 -27.80 18.33 8.44
N GLY A 278 -28.62 18.32 9.46
CA GLY A 278 -29.82 17.49 9.49
C GLY A 278 -30.01 16.75 10.82
N TYR A 279 -30.62 15.58 10.76
CA TYR A 279 -30.88 14.78 11.96
C TYR A 279 -30.88 13.28 11.64
N ASN A 280 -30.54 12.47 12.64
CA ASN A 280 -30.62 11.03 12.64
C ASN A 280 -31.37 10.55 13.90
N PRO A 281 -32.53 9.86 13.78
CA PRO A 281 -33.29 9.39 14.93
C PRO A 281 -32.64 8.20 15.67
N GLY A 282 -31.55 7.64 15.12
CA GLY A 282 -30.87 6.49 15.67
C GLY A 282 -31.45 5.14 15.22
N GLY A 283 -30.93 4.06 15.75
CA GLY A 283 -31.30 2.72 15.33
C GLY A 283 -30.72 2.35 13.97
N SER A 284 -31.58 1.94 13.03
CA SER A 284 -31.20 1.64 11.64
C SER A 284 -32.12 2.42 10.69
N PRO A 285 -31.98 3.75 10.60
CA PRO A 285 -32.87 4.57 9.80
C PRO A 285 -32.64 4.36 8.31
N THR A 286 -33.63 4.68 7.50
CA THR A 286 -33.39 5.03 6.09
C THR A 286 -32.82 6.43 6.02
N PHE A 287 -31.87 6.68 5.10
CA PHE A 287 -31.21 7.97 4.95
C PHE A 287 -31.82 8.74 3.76
N GLU A 288 -32.32 9.94 4.04
CA GLU A 288 -32.87 10.86 3.04
C GLU A 288 -31.92 12.06 2.90
N ASN A 289 -31.12 12.08 1.81
CA ASN A 289 -30.34 13.25 1.46
C ASN A 289 -31.23 14.21 0.67
N ILE A 290 -31.41 15.44 1.16
CA ILE A 290 -32.24 16.46 0.51
C ILE A 290 -31.46 17.75 0.33
N SER A 291 -31.89 18.63 -0.56
CA SER A 291 -31.37 19.99 -0.63
C SER A 291 -32.20 20.88 0.30
N PHE A 292 -31.58 21.44 1.33
CA PHE A 292 -32.25 22.37 2.23
C PHE A 292 -32.56 23.75 1.58
N SER A 293 -31.89 24.06 0.48
CA SER A 293 -32.16 25.29 -0.27
C SER A 293 -33.33 25.14 -1.25
N ASN A 294 -33.53 23.96 -1.86
CA ASN A 294 -34.48 23.74 -2.95
C ASN A 294 -35.45 22.59 -2.68
N GLY A 295 -35.17 21.70 -1.73
CA GLY A 295 -35.96 20.49 -1.44
C GLY A 295 -36.99 20.64 -0.30
N ILE A 296 -37.25 21.84 0.20
CA ILE A 296 -38.22 22.08 1.27
C ILE A 296 -39.42 22.89 0.77
N PRO A 297 -40.61 22.72 1.36
CA PRO A 297 -40.93 21.86 2.52
C PRO A 297 -40.77 20.38 2.23
N HIS A 298 -40.18 19.64 3.19
CA HIS A 298 -39.96 18.21 3.09
C HIS A 298 -40.64 17.47 4.25
N VAL A 299 -41.23 16.32 3.99
CA VAL A 299 -41.83 15.45 4.97
C VAL A 299 -41.08 14.12 4.94
N SER A 300 -40.38 13.80 6.03
CA SER A 300 -39.60 12.57 6.10
C SER A 300 -40.47 11.31 6.11
N ALA A 301 -39.91 10.21 5.67
CA ALA A 301 -40.46 8.90 6.00
C ALA A 301 -40.40 8.66 7.53
N PRO A 302 -41.22 7.74 8.07
CA PRO A 302 -41.14 7.37 9.49
C PRO A 302 -39.73 6.88 9.86
N ASP A 303 -39.20 7.44 10.96
CA ASP A 303 -37.88 7.11 11.49
C ASP A 303 -36.72 7.26 10.51
N ALA A 304 -36.90 8.09 9.47
CA ALA A 304 -35.81 8.40 8.54
C ALA A 304 -34.84 9.44 9.12
N ALA A 305 -33.57 9.27 8.83
CA ALA A 305 -32.58 10.32 8.96
C ALA A 305 -32.63 11.23 7.73
N VAL A 306 -32.69 12.55 7.97
CA VAL A 306 -32.72 13.56 6.89
C VAL A 306 -31.52 14.45 7.01
N TYR A 307 -30.77 14.61 5.89
CA TYR A 307 -29.53 15.38 5.91
C TYR A 307 -29.22 16.03 4.55
N GLU A 308 -28.30 16.98 4.56
CA GLU A 308 -27.56 17.47 3.39
C GLU A 308 -26.07 17.52 3.73
N GLN A 309 -25.23 17.17 2.75
CA GLN A 309 -23.79 17.34 2.85
C GLN A 309 -23.31 18.43 1.88
N TYR A 310 -22.46 19.31 2.40
CA TYR A 310 -21.83 20.34 1.62
C TYR A 310 -20.35 20.02 1.44
N TYR A 311 -19.84 20.10 0.19
CA TYR A 311 -18.50 19.70 -0.19
C TYR A 311 -18.00 20.46 -1.42
N SER A 312 -16.69 20.47 -1.63
CA SER A 312 -16.07 20.99 -2.84
C SER A 312 -14.90 20.09 -3.24
N PHE A 313 -15.10 19.33 -4.30
CA PHE A 313 -14.07 18.49 -4.91
C PHE A 313 -13.71 19.06 -6.29
N PRO A 314 -12.62 19.86 -6.39
CA PRO A 314 -12.18 20.42 -7.66
C PRO A 314 -11.72 19.35 -8.65
N ASN A 315 -11.21 18.24 -8.15
CA ASN A 315 -10.91 17.02 -8.88
C ASN A 315 -11.88 15.92 -8.47
N PRO A 316 -12.24 15.00 -9.38
CA PRO A 316 -13.04 13.83 -9.01
C PRO A 316 -12.37 13.00 -7.92
N LEU A 317 -13.13 12.56 -6.93
CA LEU A 317 -12.76 11.57 -5.94
C LEU A 317 -13.41 10.24 -6.33
N VAL A 318 -12.64 9.18 -6.50
CA VAL A 318 -13.18 7.86 -6.87
C VAL A 318 -13.93 7.25 -5.69
N ASP A 319 -15.16 6.81 -5.94
CA ASP A 319 -15.92 5.97 -5.02
C ASP A 319 -15.45 4.52 -5.19
N GLU A 320 -14.38 4.15 -4.44
CA GLU A 320 -13.75 2.84 -4.50
C GLU A 320 -14.73 1.71 -4.16
N VAL A 321 -15.71 1.98 -3.28
CA VAL A 321 -16.77 1.01 -2.94
C VAL A 321 -17.66 0.76 -4.16
N ALA A 322 -18.08 1.81 -4.86
CA ALA A 322 -18.88 1.67 -6.08
C ALA A 322 -18.10 0.96 -7.20
N LEU A 323 -16.84 1.35 -7.39
CA LEU A 323 -15.95 0.75 -8.39
C LEU A 323 -15.79 -0.75 -8.18
N LEU A 324 -15.48 -1.17 -6.95
CA LEU A 324 -15.26 -2.59 -6.66
C LEU A 324 -16.56 -3.38 -6.59
N LYS A 325 -17.67 -2.81 -6.10
CA LYS A 325 -19.00 -3.45 -6.22
C LYS A 325 -19.37 -3.74 -7.67
N ARG A 326 -19.09 -2.81 -8.60
CA ARG A 326 -19.31 -3.04 -10.02
C ARG A 326 -18.35 -4.07 -10.58
N PHE A 327 -17.08 -4.09 -10.17
CA PHE A 327 -16.10 -5.11 -10.54
C PHE A 327 -16.57 -6.51 -10.16
N TYR A 328 -17.02 -6.73 -8.92
CA TYR A 328 -17.50 -8.05 -8.45
C TYR A 328 -18.90 -8.43 -8.94
N GLN A 329 -19.61 -7.57 -9.65
CA GLN A 329 -20.79 -7.95 -10.41
C GLN A 329 -20.45 -8.64 -11.73
N GLU A 330 -19.30 -8.32 -12.33
CA GLU A 330 -18.84 -8.82 -13.62
C GLU A 330 -17.80 -9.96 -13.47
N TYR A 331 -17.02 -9.96 -12.39
CA TYR A 331 -15.92 -10.90 -12.18
C TYR A 331 -16.09 -11.69 -10.89
N PRO A 332 -15.56 -12.95 -10.86
CA PRO A 332 -15.63 -13.79 -9.67
C PRO A 332 -14.82 -13.21 -8.51
N ASP A 333 -15.17 -13.61 -7.27
CA ASP A 333 -14.42 -13.28 -6.06
C ASP A 333 -13.15 -14.16 -5.98
N ALA A 334 -12.14 -13.80 -6.76
CA ALA A 334 -10.90 -14.56 -6.91
C ALA A 334 -9.63 -13.70 -6.77
N PHE A 335 -9.77 -12.39 -6.60
CA PHE A 335 -8.67 -11.45 -6.57
C PHE A 335 -8.41 -10.98 -5.15
N PHE A 336 -7.16 -11.15 -4.67
CA PHE A 336 -6.78 -10.69 -3.35
C PHE A 336 -6.50 -9.17 -3.34
N GLN A 337 -6.08 -8.62 -4.48
CA GLN A 337 -5.81 -7.19 -4.62
C GLN A 337 -6.31 -6.66 -5.96
N VAL A 338 -6.85 -5.45 -5.95
CA VAL A 338 -7.24 -4.71 -7.15
C VAL A 338 -6.36 -3.47 -7.28
N ILE A 339 -5.86 -3.24 -8.48
CA ILE A 339 -5.00 -2.11 -8.83
C ILE A 339 -5.72 -1.25 -9.85
N TYR A 340 -5.90 0.03 -9.59
CA TYR A 340 -6.56 0.89 -10.57
C TYR A 340 -5.76 2.14 -10.93
N PHE A 341 -6.01 2.61 -12.14
CA PHE A 341 -5.56 3.87 -12.71
C PHE A 341 -6.76 4.62 -13.25
N CYS A 342 -6.64 5.94 -13.41
CA CYS A 342 -7.66 6.72 -14.10
C CYS A 342 -7.06 7.56 -15.23
N ASN A 343 -7.91 8.07 -16.15
CA ASN A 343 -7.49 8.96 -17.24
C ASN A 343 -7.73 10.46 -16.96
N PHE A 344 -8.12 10.79 -15.74
CA PHE A 344 -8.43 12.13 -15.27
C PHE A 344 -7.59 12.49 -14.04
N ASN A 345 -7.54 13.77 -13.66
CA ASN A 345 -6.90 14.20 -12.43
C ASN A 345 -7.82 13.83 -11.25
N GLU A 346 -7.39 12.84 -10.47
CA GLU A 346 -8.09 12.36 -9.29
C GLU A 346 -7.69 13.15 -8.05
N GLU A 347 -8.62 13.29 -7.09
CA GLU A 347 -8.34 13.80 -5.76
C GLU A 347 -7.72 12.68 -4.90
N MET A 348 -6.42 12.77 -4.69
CA MET A 348 -5.64 11.76 -3.96
C MET A 348 -5.10 12.29 -2.62
N SER A 349 -5.63 13.41 -2.13
CA SER A 349 -5.21 14.03 -0.87
C SER A 349 -3.70 14.28 -0.78
N GLY A 350 -3.06 14.55 -1.92
CA GLY A 350 -1.63 14.80 -2.02
C GLY A 350 -0.76 13.56 -2.14
N ALA A 351 -1.32 12.35 -2.10
CA ALA A 351 -0.58 11.13 -2.39
C ALA A 351 -0.30 11.02 -3.90
N PHE A 352 0.80 10.37 -4.26
CA PHE A 352 1.11 9.99 -5.64
C PHE A 352 0.46 8.66 -6.02
N ALA A 353 0.54 7.70 -5.12
CA ALA A 353 -0.16 6.41 -5.13
C ALA A 353 -0.47 6.05 -3.67
N TYR A 354 -1.38 5.12 -3.44
CA TYR A 354 -1.65 4.58 -2.11
C TYR A 354 -2.22 3.16 -2.17
N GLU A 355 -1.97 2.44 -1.10
CA GLU A 355 -2.62 1.17 -0.79
C GLU A 355 -3.68 1.38 0.29
N ARG A 356 -4.74 0.62 0.20
CA ARG A 356 -5.80 0.54 1.20
C ARG A 356 -6.02 -0.90 1.61
N ASN A 357 -5.71 -1.21 2.85
CA ASN A 357 -6.08 -2.48 3.47
C ASN A 357 -7.60 -2.58 3.62
N ILE A 358 -8.20 -3.62 3.07
CA ILE A 358 -9.64 -3.91 3.12
C ILE A 358 -9.94 -5.07 4.07
N LYS A 359 -9.03 -6.00 4.19
CA LYS A 359 -9.13 -7.16 5.08
C LYS A 359 -7.77 -7.49 5.66
N ASN A 360 -7.72 -7.86 6.92
CA ASN A 360 -6.59 -8.52 7.54
C ASN A 360 -7.06 -9.66 8.44
N ASP A 361 -6.74 -10.88 8.07
CA ASP A 361 -6.98 -12.10 8.86
C ASP A 361 -5.68 -12.75 9.35
N VAL A 362 -4.54 -12.05 9.20
CA VAL A 362 -3.21 -12.49 9.60
C VAL A 362 -2.80 -11.84 10.92
N THR A 363 -2.42 -12.64 11.92
CA THR A 363 -1.82 -12.14 13.17
C THR A 363 -0.30 -12.03 13.06
N GLY A 364 0.31 -11.20 13.91
CA GLY A 364 1.77 -10.99 13.94
C GLY A 364 2.28 -9.94 12.94
N LEU A 365 1.39 -9.20 12.26
CA LEU A 365 1.73 -8.12 11.33
C LEU A 365 1.76 -6.72 11.96
N GLY A 366 1.50 -6.59 13.26
CA GLY A 366 1.33 -5.25 13.88
C GLY A 366 0.02 -4.56 13.49
N GLN A 367 -0.93 -5.29 12.91
CA GLN A 367 -2.25 -4.82 12.47
C GLN A 367 -3.37 -5.54 13.23
N ASP A 368 -4.52 -4.88 13.35
CA ASP A 368 -5.74 -5.50 13.89
C ASP A 368 -6.35 -6.48 12.86
N ILE A 369 -7.09 -7.49 13.36
CA ILE A 369 -7.87 -8.39 12.52
C ILE A 369 -9.18 -7.71 12.17
N PHE A 370 -9.51 -7.63 10.88
CA PHE A 370 -10.78 -7.08 10.39
C PHE A 370 -11.10 -7.62 8.99
N ASP A 371 -12.38 -7.58 8.60
CA ASP A 371 -12.82 -7.92 7.25
C ASP A 371 -13.89 -6.94 6.77
N GLY A 372 -13.51 -6.08 5.83
CA GLY A 372 -14.37 -5.14 5.13
C GLY A 372 -14.73 -5.57 3.71
N SER A 373 -14.25 -6.72 3.25
CA SER A 373 -14.37 -7.17 1.85
C SER A 373 -15.81 -7.16 1.33
N GLY A 374 -16.78 -7.52 2.18
CA GLY A 374 -18.19 -7.52 1.84
C GLY A 374 -18.75 -6.13 1.49
N GLN A 375 -18.19 -5.04 2.05
CA GLN A 375 -18.60 -3.67 1.71
C GLN A 375 -18.22 -3.32 0.27
N TYR A 376 -17.15 -3.92 -0.25
CA TYR A 376 -16.65 -3.74 -1.61
C TYR A 376 -17.22 -4.76 -2.60
N GLY A 377 -18.14 -5.62 -2.17
CA GLY A 377 -18.80 -6.62 -3.02
C GLY A 377 -18.03 -7.94 -3.16
N SER A 378 -16.91 -8.11 -2.47
CA SER A 378 -16.17 -9.38 -2.41
C SER A 378 -16.81 -10.33 -1.38
N GLY A 379 -16.75 -11.62 -1.64
CA GLY A 379 -17.18 -12.67 -0.69
C GLY A 379 -16.10 -13.07 0.32
N GLY A 380 -15.03 -12.30 0.45
CA GLY A 380 -13.97 -12.53 1.44
C GLY A 380 -12.57 -12.69 0.85
N LYS A 381 -12.39 -12.65 -0.47
CA LYS A 381 -11.09 -12.82 -1.12
C LYS A 381 -10.29 -11.53 -1.24
N LEU A 382 -10.96 -10.38 -1.38
CA LEU A 382 -10.32 -9.08 -1.50
C LEU A 382 -9.67 -8.67 -0.17
N GLU A 383 -8.38 -8.38 -0.21
CA GLU A 383 -7.60 -7.98 0.95
C GLU A 383 -7.13 -6.53 0.86
N SER A 384 -6.84 -6.02 -0.34
CA SER A 384 -6.41 -4.65 -0.51
C SER A 384 -6.71 -4.05 -1.88
N LEU A 385 -6.60 -2.73 -1.97
CA LEU A 385 -6.77 -1.92 -3.18
C LEU A 385 -5.58 -0.99 -3.33
N CYS A 386 -4.95 -0.99 -4.51
CA CYS A 386 -3.90 -0.02 -4.86
C CYS A 386 -4.46 1.02 -5.82
N ASN A 387 -4.42 2.29 -5.43
CA ASN A 387 -4.68 3.41 -6.31
C ASN A 387 -3.36 3.94 -6.87
N MET A 388 -3.15 3.76 -8.16
CA MET A 388 -1.95 4.22 -8.87
C MET A 388 -2.15 5.60 -9.53
N GLY A 389 -3.29 6.24 -9.27
CA GLY A 389 -3.62 7.59 -9.69
C GLY A 389 -3.79 7.80 -11.19
N PRO A 390 -3.73 9.07 -11.62
CA PRO A 390 -3.86 9.43 -13.03
C PRO A 390 -2.76 8.82 -13.90
N LEU A 391 -3.13 8.13 -14.98
CA LEU A 391 -2.16 7.50 -15.88
C LEU A 391 -1.19 8.49 -16.53
N ASN A 392 -1.55 9.77 -16.61
CA ASN A 392 -0.70 10.83 -17.16
C ASN A 392 0.44 11.26 -16.23
N GLN A 393 0.35 10.98 -14.93
CA GLN A 393 1.46 11.26 -13.99
C GLN A 393 2.68 10.35 -14.26
N TRP A 394 2.46 9.20 -14.84
CA TRP A 394 3.49 8.29 -15.31
C TRP A 394 3.98 8.76 -16.67
N THR A 395 5.05 9.52 -16.71
CA THR A 395 5.50 10.23 -17.93
C THR A 395 6.05 9.32 -19.03
N SER A 396 6.46 8.08 -18.69
CA SER A 396 6.95 7.07 -19.64
C SER A 396 5.97 5.91 -19.79
N SER A 397 5.99 5.25 -20.95
CA SER A 397 5.36 3.94 -21.15
C SER A 397 6.31 2.78 -20.80
N ASP A 398 7.60 3.04 -20.57
CA ASP A 398 8.53 2.06 -20.02
C ASP A 398 8.32 1.98 -18.50
N PRO A 399 7.89 0.82 -17.96
CA PRO A 399 7.62 0.65 -16.53
C PRO A 399 8.86 0.78 -15.64
N ALA A 400 10.04 0.60 -16.20
CA ALA A 400 11.33 0.76 -15.52
C ALA A 400 11.92 2.18 -15.63
N ALA A 401 11.27 3.08 -16.40
CA ALA A 401 11.73 4.45 -16.54
C ALA A 401 11.49 5.23 -15.25
N ARG A 402 12.49 5.96 -14.80
CA ARG A 402 12.42 6.79 -13.59
C ARG A 402 11.37 7.88 -13.72
N VAL A 403 10.48 7.99 -12.75
CA VAL A 403 9.40 8.99 -12.69
C VAL A 403 9.84 10.23 -11.91
N TYR A 404 10.70 10.05 -10.91
CA TYR A 404 11.28 11.09 -10.08
C TYR A 404 12.79 10.93 -9.95
N GLY A 405 13.50 12.03 -9.71
CA GLY A 405 14.97 12.10 -9.72
C GLY A 405 15.71 11.20 -8.73
N LYS A 406 15.02 10.46 -7.86
CA LYS A 406 15.59 9.61 -6.82
C LYS A 406 15.58 8.11 -7.13
N GLY A 407 15.21 7.70 -8.34
CA GLY A 407 15.33 6.30 -8.75
C GLY A 407 14.02 5.54 -8.86
N ASN A 408 12.94 6.02 -8.31
CA ASN A 408 11.63 5.36 -8.36
C ASN A 408 11.07 5.29 -9.77
N ASN A 409 10.50 4.15 -10.12
CA ASN A 409 9.79 3.90 -11.35
C ASN A 409 8.41 3.28 -11.03
N TYR A 410 7.63 2.97 -12.05
CA TYR A 410 6.32 2.34 -11.84
C TYR A 410 6.41 1.06 -11.00
N LEU A 411 7.35 0.17 -11.33
CA LEU A 411 7.45 -1.14 -10.68
C LEU A 411 7.80 -1.02 -9.20
N THR A 412 8.74 -0.14 -8.84
CA THR A 412 9.13 0.06 -7.43
C THR A 412 8.02 0.71 -6.62
N ILE A 413 7.27 1.65 -7.21
CA ILE A 413 6.12 2.29 -6.55
C ILE A 413 4.97 1.29 -6.39
N GLN A 414 4.63 0.53 -7.43
CA GLN A 414 3.63 -0.53 -7.34
C GLN A 414 4.05 -1.60 -6.31
N GLY A 415 5.34 -1.94 -6.26
CA GLY A 415 5.89 -2.84 -5.24
C GLY A 415 5.68 -2.31 -3.83
N GLN A 416 5.95 -1.03 -3.62
CA GLN A 416 5.71 -0.39 -2.32
C GLN A 416 4.23 -0.46 -1.94
N GLU A 417 3.33 -0.04 -2.82
CA GLU A 417 1.89 -0.03 -2.52
C GLU A 417 1.35 -1.46 -2.31
N SER A 418 1.75 -2.43 -3.15
CA SER A 418 1.30 -3.81 -2.98
C SER A 418 1.82 -4.46 -1.70
N GLY A 419 3.05 -4.16 -1.30
CA GLY A 419 3.66 -4.68 -0.09
C GLY A 419 3.02 -4.16 1.20
N HIS A 420 2.40 -2.99 1.18
CA HIS A 420 1.71 -2.41 2.32
C HIS A 420 0.51 -3.25 2.81
N ARG A 421 0.03 -4.20 2.04
CA ARG A 421 -0.95 -5.18 2.53
C ARG A 421 -0.44 -5.91 3.80
N TRP A 422 0.85 -6.18 3.89
CA TRP A 422 1.46 -6.94 4.99
C TRP A 422 2.46 -6.17 5.85
N GLY A 423 3.10 -5.14 5.33
CA GLY A 423 4.22 -4.42 5.97
C GLY A 423 4.17 -2.91 5.71
N ALA A 424 4.96 -2.13 6.37
CA ALA A 424 5.84 -2.33 7.52
C ALA A 424 5.14 -1.76 8.77
N PHE A 425 4.60 -2.58 9.65
CA PHE A 425 3.78 -2.12 10.78
C PHE A 425 4.25 -2.69 12.12
N VAL A 426 5.23 -3.60 12.10
CA VAL A 426 5.62 -4.36 13.27
C VAL A 426 6.55 -3.57 14.20
N PHE A 427 6.37 -3.78 15.49
CA PHE A 427 7.30 -3.39 16.53
C PHE A 427 8.26 -4.57 16.83
N PHE A 428 9.32 -4.31 17.57
CA PHE A 428 10.20 -5.34 18.06
C PHE A 428 10.44 -5.17 19.56
N ASP A 429 10.73 -6.25 20.28
CA ASP A 429 11.13 -6.18 21.68
C ASP A 429 12.60 -5.74 21.78
N SER A 430 12.81 -4.55 22.33
CA SER A 430 14.14 -3.96 22.57
C SER A 430 14.84 -4.49 23.83
N GLY A 431 14.25 -5.45 24.54
CA GLY A 431 14.66 -5.86 25.90
C GLY A 431 14.17 -4.93 27.02
N SER A 432 13.55 -3.80 26.63
CA SER A 432 12.88 -2.86 27.54
C SER A 432 11.39 -2.72 27.20
N GLY A 433 10.89 -3.54 26.32
CA GLY A 433 9.53 -3.58 25.80
C GLY A 433 9.46 -3.22 24.31
N PRO A 434 8.23 -3.20 23.74
CA PRO A 434 8.02 -2.94 22.33
C PRO A 434 8.58 -1.60 21.87
N SER A 435 9.27 -1.60 20.74
CA SER A 435 9.92 -0.44 20.13
C SER A 435 9.50 -0.27 18.68
N SER A 436 9.22 0.98 18.26
CA SER A 436 8.88 1.35 16.89
C SER A 436 10.08 1.87 16.08
N LEU A 437 11.32 1.65 16.52
CA LEU A 437 12.51 2.23 15.89
C LEU A 437 12.84 1.64 14.51
N LEU A 438 12.30 0.47 14.19
CA LEU A 438 12.37 -0.07 12.83
C LEU A 438 11.46 0.67 11.84
N LEU A 439 10.46 1.40 12.34
CA LEU A 439 9.48 2.08 11.50
C LEU A 439 9.89 3.51 11.17
N GLY A 440 9.71 3.88 9.94
CA GLY A 440 9.98 5.18 9.35
C GLY A 440 8.75 6.11 9.32
N ARG A 441 8.53 6.75 8.17
CA ARG A 441 7.42 7.70 7.98
C ARG A 441 6.06 7.00 8.14
N ALA A 442 5.11 7.75 8.69
CA ALA A 442 3.75 7.31 8.98
C ALA A 442 3.64 6.03 9.82
N LEU A 443 4.74 5.47 10.36
CA LEU A 443 4.80 4.15 11.02
C LEU A 443 4.26 3.02 10.13
N ALA A 444 4.40 3.17 8.83
CA ALA A 444 3.95 2.26 7.80
C ALA A 444 5.05 1.94 6.77
N HIS A 445 6.27 2.38 7.02
CA HIS A 445 7.46 2.15 6.19
C HIS A 445 8.63 1.77 7.09
N TRP A 446 9.65 1.14 6.54
CA TRP A 446 10.87 0.92 7.30
C TRP A 446 11.63 2.22 7.52
N SER A 447 12.35 2.28 8.63
CA SER A 447 13.17 3.43 8.98
C SER A 447 14.33 3.62 7.99
N TYR A 448 14.62 4.86 7.62
CA TYR A 448 15.80 5.20 6.82
C TYR A 448 17.09 4.54 7.33
N TYR A 449 17.22 4.35 8.65
CA TYR A 449 18.40 3.77 9.30
C TYR A 449 18.25 2.29 9.66
N ALA A 450 17.15 1.65 9.29
CA ALA A 450 17.01 0.20 9.38
C ALA A 450 17.70 -0.46 8.19
N ASP A 451 18.44 -1.52 8.47
CA ASP A 451 19.05 -2.37 7.47
C ASP A 451 18.01 -3.40 7.04
N MET A 452 17.40 -3.15 5.91
CA MET A 452 16.30 -3.92 5.31
C MET A 452 16.64 -4.38 3.89
N ASP A 453 17.94 -4.56 3.60
CA ASP A 453 18.45 -4.99 2.30
C ASP A 453 17.84 -4.18 1.12
N HIS A 454 17.54 -2.88 1.34
CA HIS A 454 16.86 -2.02 0.38
C HIS A 454 15.42 -2.47 0.04
N SER A 455 14.60 -2.70 1.06
CA SER A 455 13.21 -3.10 0.88
C SER A 455 12.41 -2.14 0.00
N SER A 456 11.48 -2.67 -0.79
CA SER A 456 10.46 -1.87 -1.49
C SER A 456 9.58 -1.04 -0.52
N LEU A 457 9.49 -1.47 0.76
CA LEU A 457 8.81 -0.74 1.83
C LEU A 457 9.73 0.27 2.55
N GLU A 458 10.78 0.75 1.87
CA GLU A 458 11.81 1.65 2.36
C GLU A 458 12.84 0.93 3.26
N GLY A 459 13.63 1.69 4.02
CA GLY A 459 14.82 1.17 4.69
C GLY A 459 16.04 1.18 3.78
N GLY A 460 17.20 0.88 4.36
CA GLY A 460 18.48 0.87 3.67
C GLY A 460 19.08 -0.53 3.55
N ASP A 461 20.19 -0.61 2.82
CA ASP A 461 21.16 -1.69 2.85
C ASP A 461 22.45 -1.10 3.47
N TRP A 462 22.59 -1.22 4.80
CA TRP A 462 23.65 -0.55 5.53
C TRP A 462 24.79 -1.50 5.84
N VAL A 463 25.95 -1.26 5.23
CA VAL A 463 27.18 -2.01 5.53
C VAL A 463 28.16 -1.19 6.35
N SER A 464 28.80 -1.82 7.35
CA SER A 464 29.83 -1.17 8.15
C SER A 464 31.07 -0.88 7.31
N THR A 465 31.54 0.36 7.39
CA THR A 465 32.83 0.80 6.78
C THR A 465 33.96 0.93 7.80
N GLY A 466 33.70 0.56 9.05
CA GLY A 466 34.63 0.55 10.16
C GLY A 466 34.27 1.52 11.27
N GLY A 467 34.48 1.10 12.52
CA GLY A 467 34.03 1.84 13.71
C GLY A 467 32.50 1.97 13.74
N SER A 468 32.02 3.19 13.93
CA SER A 468 30.60 3.53 13.93
C SER A 468 30.10 4.06 12.59
N ASN A 469 30.80 3.82 11.50
CA ASN A 469 30.42 4.35 10.18
C ASN A 469 29.81 3.28 9.30
N TYR A 470 28.80 3.68 8.54
CA TYR A 470 28.02 2.84 7.65
C TYR A 470 27.84 3.52 6.30
N MET A 471 27.70 2.73 5.27
CA MET A 471 27.42 3.19 3.91
C MET A 471 26.36 2.28 3.29
N CYS A 472 25.52 2.85 2.45
CA CYS A 472 24.53 2.13 1.64
C CYS A 472 25.16 1.79 0.27
N PRO A 473 25.53 0.54 -0.03
CA PRO A 473 26.24 0.17 -1.26
C PRO A 473 25.36 -0.04 -2.46
N THR A 474 24.05 -0.29 -2.25
CA THR A 474 23.10 -0.63 -3.32
C THR A 474 21.86 0.27 -3.27
N ASN A 475 21.00 0.15 -4.27
CA ASN A 475 19.66 0.70 -4.34
C ASN A 475 18.77 -0.23 -5.18
N ILE A 476 18.76 -1.51 -4.83
CA ILE A 476 17.90 -2.53 -5.43
C ILE A 476 16.64 -2.60 -4.57
N ASP A 477 15.49 -2.36 -5.17
CA ASP A 477 14.22 -2.30 -4.48
C ASP A 477 13.48 -3.65 -4.65
N TYR A 478 13.75 -4.61 -3.76
CA TYR A 478 13.00 -5.87 -3.60
C TYR A 478 12.47 -5.94 -2.18
N TYR A 479 11.76 -6.99 -1.82
CA TYR A 479 11.35 -7.19 -0.44
C TYR A 479 12.49 -7.83 0.36
N SER A 480 12.65 -7.39 1.60
CA SER A 480 13.62 -7.97 2.53
C SER A 480 13.14 -9.35 3.02
N GLU A 481 14.04 -10.11 3.62
CA GLU A 481 13.68 -11.39 4.23
C GLU A 481 12.64 -11.23 5.37
N LEU A 482 12.66 -10.09 6.08
CA LEU A 482 11.62 -9.75 7.06
C LEU A 482 10.28 -9.46 6.38
N ASP A 483 10.25 -8.72 5.27
CA ASP A 483 9.02 -8.51 4.50
C ASP A 483 8.44 -9.84 4.03
N GLU A 484 9.26 -10.72 3.47
CA GLU A 484 8.82 -12.03 3.01
C GLU A 484 8.29 -12.92 4.15
N TYR A 485 8.86 -12.81 5.37
CA TYR A 485 8.29 -13.45 6.55
C TYR A 485 6.89 -12.87 6.87
N LEU A 486 6.73 -11.56 6.83
CA LEU A 486 5.43 -10.91 7.06
C LEU A 486 4.42 -11.25 5.96
N PHE A 487 4.86 -11.44 4.73
CA PHE A 487 4.02 -11.92 3.61
C PHE A 487 3.62 -13.40 3.75
N GLY A 488 4.32 -14.16 4.62
CA GLY A 488 4.11 -15.61 4.78
C GLY A 488 4.89 -16.45 3.80
N LEU A 489 5.94 -15.90 3.21
CA LEU A 489 6.77 -16.56 2.22
C LEU A 489 8.04 -17.18 2.83
N ARG A 490 8.37 -16.84 4.09
CA ARG A 490 9.51 -17.38 4.83
C ARG A 490 9.10 -17.85 6.21
N THR A 491 9.78 -18.87 6.70
CA THR A 491 9.76 -19.23 8.13
C THR A 491 10.69 -18.30 8.92
N PRO A 492 10.51 -18.14 10.24
CA PRO A 492 11.41 -17.31 11.05
C PRO A 492 12.89 -17.70 10.92
N ASN A 493 13.19 -19.00 10.79
CA ASN A 493 14.57 -19.48 10.67
C ASN A 493 15.26 -19.14 9.35
N GLU A 494 14.54 -18.59 8.39
CA GLU A 494 15.05 -18.17 7.08
C GLU A 494 15.29 -16.66 7.01
N VAL A 495 14.95 -15.92 8.08
CA VAL A 495 15.18 -14.48 8.18
C VAL A 495 16.53 -14.25 8.85
N LYS A 496 17.45 -13.61 8.16
CA LYS A 496 18.75 -13.23 8.72
C LYS A 496 18.58 -12.15 9.77
N ASP A 497 19.57 -12.08 10.67
CA ASP A 497 19.66 -10.97 11.61
C ASP A 497 19.82 -9.64 10.85
N PHE A 498 19.08 -8.64 11.25
CA PHE A 498 19.12 -7.30 10.73
C PHE A 498 19.41 -6.30 11.84
N PHE A 499 19.52 -5.02 11.54
CA PHE A 499 19.86 -4.03 12.56
C PHE A 499 19.29 -2.65 12.23
N TYR A 500 19.35 -1.75 13.18
CA TYR A 500 19.19 -0.33 12.90
C TYR A 500 20.35 0.47 13.48
N ILE A 501 20.60 1.62 12.86
CA ILE A 501 21.63 2.54 13.32
C ILE A 501 20.97 3.54 14.27
N SER A 502 21.33 3.50 15.55
CA SER A 502 20.84 4.40 16.58
C SER A 502 21.87 5.48 16.91
N SER A 503 21.48 6.50 17.70
CA SER A 503 22.37 7.59 18.15
C SER A 503 23.16 8.22 17.00
N ILE A 504 22.45 8.66 15.96
CA ILE A 504 23.02 9.21 14.73
C ILE A 504 23.81 10.49 15.01
N ASN A 505 25.06 10.55 14.57
CA ASN A 505 26.01 11.62 14.89
C ASN A 505 26.27 12.60 13.74
N ASN A 506 26.12 12.18 12.48
CA ASN A 506 26.63 12.92 11.33
C ASN A 506 25.63 13.09 10.17
N ASN A 507 24.36 12.79 10.41
CA ASN A 507 23.32 12.92 9.39
C ASN A 507 22.19 13.81 9.91
N THR A 508 21.68 14.71 9.06
CA THR A 508 20.54 15.58 9.36
C THR A 508 19.20 14.92 9.13
N MET A 509 19.19 13.76 8.47
CA MET A 509 17.96 12.99 8.22
C MET A 509 17.45 12.38 9.52
N SER A 510 16.16 12.48 9.76
CA SER A 510 15.55 11.77 10.88
C SER A 510 15.35 10.29 10.53
N ALA A 511 15.20 9.42 11.54
CA ALA A 511 14.85 8.01 11.32
C ALA A 511 13.50 7.85 10.57
N ARG A 512 12.68 8.90 10.59
CA ARG A 512 11.38 8.99 9.93
C ARG A 512 11.42 9.91 8.71
N SER A 513 12.59 10.11 8.12
CA SER A 513 12.72 10.84 6.85
C SER A 513 12.06 10.08 5.73
N VAL A 514 11.57 10.84 4.77
CA VAL A 514 10.96 10.29 3.56
C VAL A 514 12.04 9.66 2.68
N GLY A 515 11.74 8.46 2.21
CA GLY A 515 12.49 7.77 1.18
C GLY A 515 13.58 6.84 1.68
N THR A 516 14.05 6.03 0.76
CA THR A 516 15.11 5.06 0.91
C THR A 516 16.48 5.74 0.83
N PRO A 517 17.50 5.31 1.60
CA PRO A 517 18.86 5.79 1.40
C PRO A 517 19.36 5.51 0.00
N LEU A 518 19.93 6.50 -0.67
CA LEU A 518 20.51 6.29 -1.99
C LEU A 518 21.86 5.60 -1.88
N MET A 519 22.27 4.90 -2.95
CA MET A 519 23.60 4.34 -3.07
C MET A 519 24.66 5.40 -2.79
N GLY A 520 25.61 5.10 -1.88
CA GLY A 520 26.63 6.01 -1.41
C GLY A 520 26.22 6.89 -0.23
N SER A 521 24.98 6.80 0.27
CA SER A 521 24.57 7.42 1.54
C SER A 521 25.43 6.92 2.68
N VAL A 522 25.81 7.81 3.60
CA VAL A 522 26.64 7.48 4.76
C VAL A 522 25.93 7.86 6.06
N ALA A 523 26.12 7.05 7.08
CA ALA A 523 25.63 7.30 8.42
C ALA A 523 26.72 6.99 9.44
N SER A 524 26.66 7.63 10.61
CA SER A 524 27.50 7.31 11.75
C SER A 524 26.65 7.23 12.99
N GLY A 525 26.74 6.11 13.71
CA GLY A 525 25.89 5.84 14.85
C GLY A 525 26.22 4.52 15.52
N THR A 526 25.34 4.05 16.37
CA THR A 526 25.49 2.79 17.12
C THR A 526 24.76 1.66 16.42
N PHE A 527 25.45 0.56 16.17
CA PHE A 527 24.87 -0.70 15.71
C PHE A 527 23.93 -1.26 16.78
N THR A 528 22.70 -1.50 16.40
CA THR A 528 21.68 -2.12 17.27
C THR A 528 21.08 -3.33 16.54
N PRO A 529 21.52 -4.54 16.90
CA PRO A 529 21.03 -5.75 16.25
C PRO A 529 19.58 -6.01 16.60
N VAL A 530 18.83 -6.54 15.65
CA VAL A 530 17.44 -7.00 15.81
C VAL A 530 17.31 -8.34 15.09
N THR A 531 16.51 -9.23 15.64
CA THR A 531 16.18 -10.52 15.02
C THR A 531 14.68 -10.64 14.81
N VAL A 532 14.27 -11.58 14.00
CA VAL A 532 12.84 -11.88 13.80
C VAL A 532 12.18 -12.31 15.11
N GLU A 533 12.92 -12.96 16.02
CA GLU A 533 12.40 -13.34 17.34
C GLU A 533 12.06 -12.13 18.20
N ASN A 534 12.80 -11.01 18.04
CA ASN A 534 12.45 -9.75 18.71
C ASN A 534 11.13 -9.18 18.18
N VAL A 535 10.87 -9.34 16.88
CA VAL A 535 9.57 -8.95 16.28
C VAL A 535 8.47 -9.88 16.79
N ILE A 536 8.69 -11.20 16.79
CA ILE A 536 7.74 -12.20 17.31
C ILE A 536 7.45 -11.97 18.80
N ALA A 537 8.45 -11.57 19.58
CA ALA A 537 8.25 -11.27 21.01
C ALA A 537 7.32 -10.06 21.22
N ALA A 538 7.34 -9.07 20.32
CA ALA A 538 6.50 -7.88 20.40
C ALA A 538 5.09 -8.10 19.83
N GLU A 539 4.97 -8.77 18.69
CA GLU A 539 3.73 -8.86 17.91
C GLU A 539 3.04 -10.22 17.99
N GLY A 540 3.73 -11.25 18.47
CA GLY A 540 3.35 -12.64 18.35
C GLY A 540 3.83 -13.25 17.02
N ALA A 541 3.83 -14.58 16.96
CA ALA A 541 4.17 -15.28 15.72
C ALA A 541 3.12 -15.04 14.65
N ARG A 542 3.57 -14.92 13.41
CA ARG A 542 2.66 -14.79 12.26
C ARG A 542 1.78 -16.06 12.13
N THR A 543 0.49 -15.85 11.93
CA THR A 543 -0.46 -16.91 11.62
C THR A 543 -1.45 -16.41 10.55
N PRO A 544 -1.63 -17.14 9.43
CA PRO A 544 -1.11 -18.49 9.15
C PRO A 544 0.42 -18.53 9.01
N VAL A 545 1.00 -19.70 9.28
CA VAL A 545 2.43 -19.94 9.04
C VAL A 545 2.67 -20.12 7.54
N GLU A 546 3.92 -19.97 7.08
CA GLU A 546 4.31 -20.08 5.68
C GLU A 546 3.73 -21.30 4.95
N ALA A 547 3.78 -22.48 5.56
CA ALA A 547 3.26 -23.71 4.94
C ALA A 547 1.73 -23.74 4.69
N ASN A 548 0.99 -22.80 5.26
CA ASN A 548 -0.47 -22.68 5.14
C ASN A 548 -0.88 -21.36 4.45
N GLU A 549 0.07 -20.59 3.96
CA GLU A 549 -0.18 -19.35 3.22
C GLU A 549 -0.42 -19.63 1.74
N GLU A 550 -1.20 -18.77 1.08
CA GLU A 550 -1.40 -18.82 -0.36
C GLU A 550 -0.21 -18.15 -1.07
N HIS A 551 0.43 -18.88 -1.98
CA HIS A 551 1.58 -18.39 -2.75
C HIS A 551 1.23 -18.11 -4.22
N ASP A 552 -0.01 -18.27 -4.63
CA ASP A 552 -0.51 -17.91 -5.97
C ASP A 552 -1.49 -16.75 -5.84
N LEU A 553 -0.98 -15.53 -6.01
CA LEU A 553 -1.74 -14.32 -5.76
C LEU A 553 -2.35 -13.77 -7.05
N ARG A 554 -3.68 -13.64 -7.06
CA ARG A 554 -4.39 -13.02 -8.19
C ARG A 554 -4.65 -11.55 -7.94
N GLN A 555 -4.26 -10.71 -8.91
CA GLN A 555 -4.48 -9.27 -8.88
C GLN A 555 -5.25 -8.83 -10.14
N ALA A 556 -6.16 -7.88 -10.01
CA ALA A 556 -6.88 -7.32 -11.15
C ALA A 556 -6.40 -5.89 -11.44
N PHE A 557 -6.32 -5.55 -12.73
CA PHE A 557 -6.01 -4.20 -13.19
C PHE A 557 -7.26 -3.53 -13.77
N ILE A 558 -7.55 -2.32 -13.30
CA ILE A 558 -8.67 -1.49 -13.76
C ILE A 558 -8.16 -0.18 -14.34
N PHE A 559 -8.73 0.23 -15.47
CA PHE A 559 -8.53 1.55 -16.04
C PHE A 559 -9.85 2.32 -16.06
N LEU A 560 -10.03 3.20 -15.08
CA LEU A 560 -11.22 4.04 -14.94
C LEU A 560 -11.12 5.26 -15.85
N ILE A 561 -12.12 5.42 -16.72
CA ILE A 561 -12.18 6.49 -17.73
C ILE A 561 -13.23 7.50 -17.31
N ALA A 562 -12.90 8.78 -17.43
CA ALA A 562 -13.86 9.85 -17.19
C ALA A 562 -15.07 9.75 -18.13
N HIS A 563 -16.23 10.11 -17.62
CA HIS A 563 -17.49 10.11 -18.38
C HIS A 563 -17.37 10.84 -19.71
N GLY A 564 -17.89 10.23 -20.78
CA GLY A 564 -17.92 10.78 -22.14
C GLY A 564 -16.54 10.84 -22.82
N THR A 565 -15.51 10.20 -22.23
CA THR A 565 -14.18 10.13 -22.85
C THR A 565 -13.90 8.76 -23.41
N THR A 566 -12.96 8.67 -24.34
CA THR A 566 -12.46 7.41 -24.90
C THR A 566 -10.96 7.36 -24.69
N PRO A 567 -10.41 6.26 -24.17
CA PRO A 567 -8.97 6.15 -23.98
C PRO A 567 -8.27 6.10 -25.36
N THR A 568 -7.12 6.72 -25.43
CA THR A 568 -6.25 6.59 -26.61
C THR A 568 -5.59 5.23 -26.63
N GLN A 569 -5.20 4.75 -27.83
CA GLN A 569 -4.42 3.50 -27.97
C GLN A 569 -3.13 3.55 -27.13
N GLY A 570 -2.46 4.70 -27.07
CA GLY A 570 -1.25 4.86 -26.26
C GLY A 570 -1.48 4.72 -24.76
N GLN A 571 -2.66 5.11 -24.25
CA GLN A 571 -3.03 4.88 -22.83
C GLN A 571 -3.29 3.40 -22.57
N LEU A 572 -4.00 2.73 -23.47
CA LEU A 572 -4.28 1.29 -23.37
C LEU A 572 -2.98 0.47 -23.40
N ASP A 573 -2.12 0.74 -24.38
CA ASP A 573 -0.83 0.04 -24.53
C ASP A 573 0.07 0.27 -23.31
N LYS A 574 0.03 1.47 -22.73
CA LYS A 574 0.82 1.84 -21.56
C LYS A 574 0.40 1.05 -20.33
N ILE A 575 -0.89 1.03 -20.00
CA ILE A 575 -1.37 0.30 -18.82
C ILE A 575 -1.23 -1.21 -18.99
N ALA A 576 -1.47 -1.74 -20.19
CA ALA A 576 -1.22 -3.14 -20.51
C ALA A 576 0.27 -3.48 -20.40
N GLY A 577 1.15 -2.58 -20.82
CA GLY A 577 2.61 -2.72 -20.64
C GLY A 577 3.01 -2.74 -19.15
N PHE A 578 2.40 -1.89 -18.34
CA PHE A 578 2.60 -1.86 -16.89
C PHE A 578 2.16 -3.18 -16.24
N ARG A 579 0.97 -3.66 -16.56
CA ARG A 579 0.46 -4.94 -16.06
C ARG A 579 1.40 -6.11 -16.42
N ARG A 580 1.80 -6.24 -17.70
CA ARG A 580 2.70 -7.33 -18.13
C ARG A 580 4.07 -7.29 -17.46
N ALA A 581 4.58 -6.11 -17.15
CA ALA A 581 5.88 -5.98 -16.48
C ALA A 581 5.79 -6.24 -14.98
N TRP A 582 4.61 -6.09 -14.40
CA TRP A 582 4.38 -6.23 -12.96
C TRP A 582 4.54 -7.68 -12.49
N GLU A 583 3.93 -8.64 -13.14
CA GLU A 583 3.98 -10.05 -12.74
C GLU A 583 5.41 -10.55 -12.49
N PRO A 584 6.33 -10.52 -13.49
CA PRO A 584 7.68 -10.99 -13.29
C PRO A 584 8.50 -10.13 -12.32
N TYR A 585 8.15 -8.85 -12.17
CA TYR A 585 8.80 -7.99 -11.17
C TYR A 585 8.39 -8.39 -9.75
N PHE A 586 7.10 -8.58 -9.50
CA PHE A 586 6.58 -8.92 -8.17
C PHE A 586 7.08 -10.30 -7.72
N GLU A 587 7.02 -11.29 -8.61
CA GLU A 587 7.58 -12.63 -8.36
C GLU A 587 9.07 -12.56 -8.01
N LYS A 588 9.84 -11.82 -8.80
CA LYS A 588 11.28 -11.63 -8.56
C LYS A 588 11.56 -10.87 -7.27
N SER A 589 10.72 -9.89 -6.92
CA SER A 589 10.88 -9.10 -5.70
C SER A 589 10.64 -9.91 -4.43
N CYS A 590 9.97 -11.07 -4.55
CA CYS A 590 9.73 -12.05 -3.49
C CYS A 590 10.62 -13.29 -3.65
N ASP A 591 11.84 -13.17 -4.19
CA ASP A 591 12.79 -14.26 -4.41
C ASP A 591 12.19 -15.48 -5.17
N GLY A 592 11.13 -15.25 -5.97
CA GLY A 592 10.40 -16.31 -6.65
C GLY A 592 9.61 -17.22 -5.70
N ARG A 593 9.28 -16.78 -4.51
CA ARG A 593 8.55 -17.55 -3.50
C ARG A 593 7.03 -17.48 -3.64
N LEU A 594 6.53 -16.58 -4.48
CA LEU A 594 5.13 -16.49 -4.85
C LEU A 594 4.97 -16.43 -6.37
N SER A 595 3.77 -16.75 -6.87
CA SER A 595 3.36 -16.41 -8.23
C SER A 595 2.35 -15.28 -8.23
N CYS A 596 2.41 -14.44 -9.26
CA CYS A 596 1.49 -13.32 -9.46
C CYS A 596 0.71 -13.54 -10.76
N ASN A 597 -0.60 -13.59 -10.66
CA ASN A 597 -1.49 -13.76 -11.80
C ASN A 597 -2.39 -12.54 -11.97
N THR A 598 -2.25 -11.82 -13.06
CA THR A 598 -3.08 -10.65 -13.39
C THR A 598 -4.10 -10.91 -14.49
N SER A 599 -4.38 -12.16 -14.83
CA SER A 599 -5.47 -12.51 -15.75
C SER A 599 -6.83 -12.18 -15.13
N ILE A 600 -7.63 -11.38 -15.82
CA ILE A 600 -8.94 -10.97 -15.34
C ILE A 600 -10.04 -11.99 -15.70
N THR A 601 -9.79 -12.83 -16.70
CA THR A 601 -10.74 -13.85 -17.18
C THR A 601 -10.28 -15.24 -16.78
N ASP A 602 -11.19 -16.08 -16.30
CA ASP A 602 -10.91 -17.48 -15.95
C ASP A 602 -10.59 -18.39 -17.15
N THR A 603 -10.64 -17.87 -18.36
CA THR A 603 -10.31 -18.63 -19.57
C THR A 603 -8.82 -18.94 -19.65
N TYR A 604 -7.98 -18.15 -19.01
CA TYR A 604 -6.54 -18.37 -18.92
C TYR A 604 -6.22 -18.82 -17.50
N ALA A 605 -6.03 -20.10 -17.33
CA ALA A 605 -5.62 -20.65 -16.07
C ALA A 605 -4.10 -20.77 -16.04
N VAL A 606 -3.48 -20.27 -15.00
CA VAL A 606 -2.06 -20.47 -14.73
C VAL A 606 -1.89 -21.79 -14.00
N GLY A 607 -0.92 -22.57 -14.43
CA GLY A 607 -0.44 -23.73 -13.69
C GLY A 607 0.84 -23.39 -12.97
N VAL A 608 0.97 -23.73 -11.70
CA VAL A 608 2.17 -23.46 -10.88
C VAL A 608 2.83 -24.77 -10.48
N ILE A 609 4.14 -24.85 -10.59
CA ILE A 609 4.97 -25.89 -9.98
C ILE A 609 5.98 -25.20 -9.08
N ASP A 610 5.86 -25.39 -7.79
CA ASP A 610 6.82 -24.88 -6.81
C ASP A 610 7.44 -26.03 -5.99
N GLY A 611 8.50 -25.73 -5.30
CA GLY A 611 9.12 -26.73 -4.47
C GLY A 611 10.42 -26.28 -3.84
N GLN A 612 11.08 -27.24 -3.17
CA GLN A 612 12.38 -27.02 -2.56
C GLN A 612 13.36 -28.13 -2.92
N VAL A 613 14.54 -27.73 -3.36
CA VAL A 613 15.66 -28.63 -3.63
C VAL A 613 16.47 -28.83 -2.36
N ARG A 614 16.67 -30.09 -1.95
CA ARG A 614 17.37 -30.47 -0.73
C ARG A 614 18.53 -31.43 -0.99
N ASP A 615 19.53 -31.37 -0.13
CA ASP A 615 20.60 -32.38 -0.08
C ASP A 615 20.00 -33.70 0.44
N LYS A 616 20.20 -34.76 -0.35
CA LYS A 616 19.62 -36.09 -0.06
C LYS A 616 20.08 -36.70 1.27
N TYR A 617 21.27 -36.37 1.74
CA TYR A 617 21.83 -36.98 2.94
C TYR A 617 21.76 -36.05 4.16
N ARG A 618 21.92 -34.72 3.94
CA ARG A 618 21.91 -33.73 5.02
C ARG A 618 20.50 -33.21 5.33
N GLN A 619 19.58 -33.34 4.35
CA GLN A 619 18.20 -32.85 4.42
C GLN A 619 18.09 -31.31 4.53
N THR A 620 19.20 -30.59 4.27
CA THR A 620 19.23 -29.14 4.23
C THR A 620 18.89 -28.62 2.83
N PRO A 621 18.36 -27.39 2.68
CA PRO A 621 18.23 -26.75 1.38
C PRO A 621 19.55 -26.72 0.62
N VAL A 622 19.48 -26.82 -0.70
CA VAL A 622 20.65 -26.69 -1.59
C VAL A 622 20.65 -25.27 -2.14
N PRO A 623 21.59 -24.41 -1.71
CA PRO A 623 21.71 -23.07 -2.25
C PRO A 623 22.36 -23.07 -3.64
N ASN A 624 22.26 -21.95 -4.37
CA ASN A 624 22.90 -21.74 -5.67
C ASN A 624 22.62 -22.86 -6.69
N PHE A 625 21.38 -23.32 -6.76
CA PHE A 625 20.97 -24.29 -7.77
C PHE A 625 20.32 -23.60 -8.98
N THR A 626 20.23 -24.31 -10.07
CA THR A 626 19.47 -23.94 -11.26
C THR A 626 18.35 -24.96 -11.46
N ALA A 627 17.12 -24.50 -11.57
CA ALA A 627 16.00 -25.28 -12.06
C ALA A 627 15.68 -24.85 -13.50
N ARG A 628 15.48 -25.81 -14.41
CA ARG A 628 15.17 -25.56 -15.82
C ARG A 628 13.95 -26.35 -16.24
N SER A 629 12.98 -25.69 -16.88
CA SER A 629 11.90 -26.35 -17.61
C SER A 629 12.36 -26.62 -19.03
N VAL A 630 12.25 -27.89 -19.47
CA VAL A 630 12.75 -28.32 -20.80
C VAL A 630 11.82 -27.87 -21.90
N GLU A 631 10.52 -28.03 -21.71
CA GLU A 631 9.48 -27.73 -22.70
C GLU A 631 9.36 -26.24 -23.00
N ARG A 632 9.68 -25.39 -22.00
CA ARG A 632 9.57 -23.92 -22.12
C ARG A 632 10.91 -23.22 -22.35
N ASP A 633 11.99 -23.95 -22.31
CA ASP A 633 13.37 -23.45 -22.45
C ASP A 633 13.70 -22.24 -21.57
N PHE A 634 13.12 -22.21 -20.35
CA PHE A 634 13.47 -21.22 -19.36
C PHE A 634 14.08 -21.85 -18.12
N SER A 635 14.92 -21.09 -17.42
CA SER A 635 15.60 -21.52 -16.23
C SER A 635 15.59 -20.42 -15.15
N GLN A 636 15.48 -20.85 -13.92
CA GLN A 636 15.57 -20.01 -12.74
C GLN A 636 16.84 -20.37 -11.96
N HIS A 637 17.59 -19.35 -11.56
CA HIS A 637 18.71 -19.50 -10.63
C HIS A 637 18.28 -18.99 -9.27
N VAL A 638 18.38 -19.84 -8.24
CA VAL A 638 17.92 -19.53 -6.89
C VAL A 638 19.11 -19.55 -5.94
N PRO A 639 19.50 -18.40 -5.35
CA PRO A 639 20.75 -18.32 -4.61
C PRO A 639 20.75 -18.99 -3.24
N ASP A 640 19.70 -18.96 -2.42
CA ASP A 640 19.89 -19.11 -0.98
C ASP A 640 19.18 -20.27 -0.28
N ASP A 641 17.89 -20.55 -0.54
CA ASP A 641 17.11 -21.44 0.32
C ASP A 641 16.62 -22.73 -0.35
N GLY A 642 17.02 -22.97 -1.58
CA GLY A 642 16.66 -24.15 -2.34
C GLY A 642 15.23 -24.15 -2.89
N ARG A 643 14.45 -23.09 -2.77
CA ARG A 643 13.10 -23.01 -3.30
C ARG A 643 13.11 -22.58 -4.77
N PHE A 644 12.09 -23.00 -5.52
CA PHE A 644 11.84 -22.60 -6.90
C PHE A 644 10.34 -22.54 -7.15
N ILE A 645 9.96 -21.72 -8.14
CA ILE A 645 8.62 -21.64 -8.67
C ILE A 645 8.65 -21.53 -10.19
N PHE A 646 7.87 -22.37 -10.86
CA PHE A 646 7.65 -22.28 -12.30
C PHE A 646 6.18 -21.98 -12.56
N ARG A 647 5.95 -20.96 -13.34
CA ARG A 647 4.64 -20.56 -13.80
C ARG A 647 4.46 -20.90 -15.27
N TYR A 648 3.34 -21.52 -15.58
CA TYR A 648 2.91 -21.91 -16.92
C TYR A 648 1.63 -21.11 -17.22
N ASP A 649 1.76 -20.04 -18.00
CA ASP A 649 0.73 -19.04 -18.26
C ASP A 649 0.27 -18.97 -19.72
N ASP A 650 0.37 -20.07 -20.44
CA ASP A 650 -0.19 -20.15 -21.76
C ASP A 650 -1.71 -19.96 -21.73
N ASP A 651 -2.26 -19.53 -22.85
CA ASP A 651 -3.71 -19.41 -23.09
C ASP A 651 -4.46 -20.76 -22.93
N ALA A 652 -4.15 -21.49 -21.88
CA ALA A 652 -4.66 -22.83 -21.65
C ALA A 652 -5.94 -22.79 -20.82
N THR A 653 -6.89 -23.63 -21.17
CA THR A 653 -8.16 -23.74 -20.45
C THR A 653 -7.94 -24.38 -19.08
N ARG A 654 -8.56 -23.82 -18.03
CA ARG A 654 -8.57 -24.40 -16.68
C ARG A 654 -8.90 -25.89 -16.69
N GLY A 655 -8.13 -26.70 -15.98
CA GLY A 655 -8.27 -28.16 -15.89
C GLY A 655 -7.59 -28.93 -17.03
N THR A 656 -7.02 -28.27 -18.04
CA THR A 656 -6.15 -28.98 -19.00
C THR A 656 -4.81 -29.29 -18.36
N SER A 657 -4.19 -30.40 -18.76
CA SER A 657 -2.89 -30.81 -18.21
C SER A 657 -1.90 -31.03 -19.34
N GLU A 658 -0.66 -30.66 -19.09
CA GLU A 658 0.46 -30.94 -19.99
C GLU A 658 1.64 -31.57 -19.25
N PRO A 659 2.47 -32.38 -19.93
CA PRO A 659 3.68 -32.93 -19.34
C PRO A 659 4.76 -31.85 -19.21
N VAL A 660 5.51 -31.91 -18.12
CA VAL A 660 6.62 -30.99 -17.82
C VAL A 660 7.83 -31.78 -17.36
N THR A 661 8.98 -31.44 -17.90
CA THR A 661 10.27 -31.99 -17.48
C THR A 661 11.12 -30.90 -16.85
N LEU A 662 11.43 -31.06 -15.56
CA LEU A 662 12.29 -30.15 -14.81
C LEU A 662 13.65 -30.75 -14.58
N ILE A 663 14.71 -30.00 -14.84
CA ILE A 663 16.09 -30.39 -14.56
C ILE A 663 16.64 -29.50 -13.45
N PHE A 664 17.16 -30.13 -12.41
CA PHE A 664 17.76 -29.46 -11.26
C PHE A 664 19.26 -29.71 -11.24
N SER A 665 20.05 -28.66 -11.14
CA SER A 665 21.50 -28.75 -11.08
C SER A 665 22.08 -27.77 -10.07
N ALA A 666 23.07 -28.21 -9.32
CA ALA A 666 23.79 -27.37 -8.37
C ALA A 666 25.28 -27.74 -8.35
N PRO A 667 26.19 -26.77 -8.04
CA PRO A 667 27.61 -27.07 -7.87
C PRO A 667 27.85 -28.09 -6.78
N GLY A 668 28.61 -29.14 -7.11
CA GLY A 668 28.91 -30.22 -6.17
C GLY A 668 27.83 -31.29 -6.02
N TYR A 669 26.78 -31.24 -6.83
CA TYR A 669 25.69 -32.21 -6.85
C TYR A 669 25.53 -32.86 -8.22
N VAL A 670 25.03 -34.10 -8.22
CA VAL A 670 24.57 -34.75 -9.46
C VAL A 670 23.24 -34.15 -9.85
N SER A 671 23.13 -33.68 -11.09
CA SER A 671 21.85 -33.16 -11.62
C SER A 671 20.76 -34.22 -11.55
N ASP A 672 19.55 -33.79 -11.26
CA ASP A 672 18.37 -34.67 -11.24
C ASP A 672 17.32 -34.15 -12.23
N THR A 673 16.47 -35.05 -12.72
CA THR A 673 15.42 -34.73 -13.67
C THR A 673 14.09 -35.28 -13.17
N LEU A 674 13.12 -34.43 -13.10
CA LEU A 674 11.74 -34.78 -12.73
C LEU A 674 10.84 -34.63 -13.96
N SER A 675 10.20 -35.74 -14.36
CA SER A 675 9.09 -35.68 -15.31
C SER A 675 7.77 -35.70 -14.53
N THR A 676 6.93 -34.73 -14.77
CA THR A 676 5.66 -34.53 -14.08
C THR A 676 4.62 -33.96 -15.05
N SER A 677 3.49 -33.50 -14.57
CA SER A 677 2.50 -32.72 -15.31
C SER A 677 2.06 -31.53 -14.53
N ILE A 678 1.74 -30.44 -15.22
CA ILE A 678 1.04 -29.30 -14.67
C ILE A 678 -0.43 -29.36 -15.09
N THR A 679 -1.33 -28.99 -14.20
CA THR A 679 -2.73 -28.77 -14.51
C THR A 679 -3.02 -27.29 -14.39
N TYR A 680 -3.53 -26.70 -15.46
CA TYR A 680 -3.83 -25.27 -15.46
C TYR A 680 -4.99 -24.95 -14.51
N GLY A 681 -4.75 -23.98 -13.63
CA GLY A 681 -5.64 -23.61 -12.53
C GLY A 681 -5.34 -24.31 -11.22
N ASP A 682 -4.28 -25.14 -11.16
CA ASP A 682 -3.81 -25.80 -9.95
C ASP A 682 -2.34 -25.45 -9.66
N SER A 683 -1.96 -25.57 -8.40
CA SER A 683 -0.56 -25.53 -7.95
C SER A 683 -0.08 -26.91 -7.58
N LYS A 684 1.13 -27.23 -8.01
CA LYS A 684 1.78 -28.50 -7.70
C LYS A 684 3.00 -28.28 -6.81
N HIS A 685 2.88 -28.65 -5.55
CA HIS A 685 3.92 -28.46 -4.55
C HIS A 685 4.87 -29.67 -4.51
N LEU A 686 6.13 -29.43 -4.81
CA LEU A 686 7.20 -30.44 -4.79
C LEU A 686 8.02 -30.31 -3.49
N THR A 687 7.33 -30.49 -2.35
CA THR A 687 7.91 -30.35 -1.01
C THR A 687 7.77 -31.64 -0.21
N GLY A 688 8.53 -31.77 0.90
CA GLY A 688 8.46 -32.90 1.81
C GLY A 688 9.25 -34.13 1.40
N LEU A 689 9.19 -35.19 2.20
CA LEU A 689 10.01 -36.38 2.06
C LEU A 689 9.68 -37.23 0.82
N ASN A 690 8.43 -37.20 0.37
CA ASN A 690 7.96 -38.04 -0.72
C ASN A 690 7.90 -37.34 -2.10
N ASN A 691 7.70 -36.03 -2.12
CA ASN A 691 7.51 -35.24 -3.33
C ASN A 691 8.60 -34.17 -3.56
N GLY A 692 9.54 -34.00 -2.62
CA GLY A 692 10.60 -33.01 -2.74
C GLY A 692 11.71 -33.45 -3.71
N ILE A 693 12.46 -32.46 -4.21
CA ILE A 693 13.62 -32.68 -5.06
C ILE A 693 14.86 -32.92 -4.19
N TRP A 694 15.53 -34.04 -4.39
CA TRP A 694 16.66 -34.51 -3.59
C TRP A 694 17.93 -34.67 -4.41
N LEU A 695 18.79 -33.66 -4.44
CA LEU A 695 20.07 -33.77 -5.12
C LEU A 695 21.07 -34.61 -4.31
N LYS A 696 21.79 -35.46 -5.01
CA LYS A 696 22.85 -36.26 -4.44
C LYS A 696 24.17 -35.49 -4.54
N PRO A 697 24.87 -35.24 -3.42
CA PRO A 697 26.23 -34.73 -3.51
C PRO A 697 27.11 -35.66 -4.37
N ILE A 698 27.92 -35.08 -5.21
CA ILE A 698 28.96 -35.84 -5.93
C ILE A 698 29.89 -36.38 -4.84
N PRO A 699 30.10 -37.73 -4.77
CA PRO A 699 31.03 -38.29 -3.81
C PRO A 699 32.38 -37.61 -3.97
N THR A 700 32.87 -36.95 -2.95
CA THR A 700 34.21 -36.37 -2.90
C THR A 700 35.24 -37.50 -2.78
N GLY A 701 35.36 -38.34 -3.80
CA GLY A 701 36.54 -39.18 -4.03
C GLY A 701 37.64 -38.26 -4.54
N VAL A 702 38.41 -37.71 -3.58
CA VAL A 702 39.71 -37.09 -3.79
C VAL A 702 39.86 -36.29 -5.10
N GLY A 703 39.12 -35.20 -5.23
CA GLY A 703 39.39 -34.12 -6.14
C GLY A 703 39.30 -32.83 -5.33
N ALA A 704 40.42 -32.41 -4.77
CA ALA A 704 40.52 -31.18 -4.01
C ALA A 704 39.88 -30.02 -4.81
N THR A 705 38.96 -29.23 -4.15
CA THR A 705 38.74 -27.84 -4.58
C THR A 705 40.14 -27.24 -4.75
N PRO A 706 40.52 -26.69 -5.92
CA PRO A 706 41.83 -26.11 -6.11
C PRO A 706 42.01 -25.06 -5.00
N GLY A 707 42.98 -25.28 -4.12
CA GLY A 707 43.28 -24.33 -3.03
C GLY A 707 43.82 -22.99 -3.57
N LEU A 708 43.90 -22.83 -4.88
CA LEU A 708 44.44 -21.65 -5.54
C LEU A 708 43.67 -21.37 -6.84
N THR A 709 43.46 -20.08 -7.14
CA THR A 709 43.03 -19.64 -8.46
C THR A 709 44.21 -19.76 -9.43
N GLU A 710 44.09 -20.64 -10.45
CA GLU A 710 45.15 -20.92 -11.40
C GLU A 710 44.66 -20.76 -12.84
N LEU A 711 45.59 -20.33 -13.72
CA LEU A 711 45.40 -20.32 -15.15
C LEU A 711 46.36 -21.36 -15.75
N ARG A 712 45.85 -22.34 -16.48
CA ARG A 712 46.66 -23.41 -17.08
C ARG A 712 47.13 -23.04 -18.48
N ALA A 713 48.09 -23.79 -19.00
CA ALA A 713 48.53 -23.64 -20.37
C ALA A 713 47.40 -24.06 -21.32
N ASN A 714 47.17 -23.27 -22.35
CA ASN A 714 46.22 -23.62 -23.42
C ASN A 714 46.70 -24.86 -24.20
N HIS A 715 45.75 -25.68 -24.67
CA HIS A 715 46.07 -26.86 -25.44
C HIS A 715 45.09 -27.02 -26.64
N PRO A 716 45.60 -27.21 -27.84
CA PRO A 716 47.01 -27.24 -28.22
C PRO A 716 47.68 -25.84 -28.14
N ASN A 717 49.03 -25.86 -28.02
CA ASN A 717 49.86 -24.67 -28.11
C ASN A 717 51.24 -25.07 -28.68
N PRO A 718 51.67 -24.67 -29.91
CA PRO A 718 50.89 -23.78 -30.82
C PRO A 718 49.55 -24.34 -31.29
N PHE A 719 48.62 -23.46 -31.70
CA PHE A 719 47.26 -23.83 -32.13
C PHE A 719 46.88 -23.28 -33.51
N ASN A 720 45.92 -23.95 -34.19
CA ASN A 720 45.43 -23.58 -35.51
C ASN A 720 43.98 -24.09 -35.72
N PRO A 721 42.97 -23.27 -35.86
CA PRO A 721 42.86 -21.91 -35.30
C PRO A 721 42.33 -21.92 -33.87
N THR A 722 42.01 -23.12 -33.31
CA THR A 722 41.33 -23.27 -32.01
C THR A 722 42.24 -23.83 -30.93
N THR A 723 42.03 -23.39 -29.71
CA THR A 723 42.68 -23.87 -28.49
C THR A 723 41.79 -23.76 -27.30
N THR A 724 41.91 -24.67 -26.33
CA THR A 724 41.17 -24.62 -25.07
C THR A 724 42.08 -24.07 -23.96
N ILE A 725 41.56 -23.16 -23.16
CA ILE A 725 42.18 -22.57 -22.00
C ILE A 725 41.47 -23.10 -20.74
N GLU A 726 42.22 -23.84 -19.92
CA GLU A 726 41.72 -24.34 -18.66
C GLU A 726 42.14 -23.40 -17.51
N TYR A 727 41.28 -23.23 -16.53
CA TYR A 727 41.56 -22.47 -15.33
C TYR A 727 40.80 -23.02 -14.12
N SER A 728 41.25 -22.67 -12.93
CA SER A 728 40.57 -23.04 -11.69
C SER A 728 40.38 -21.82 -10.81
N LEU A 729 39.27 -21.80 -10.06
CA LEU A 729 38.92 -20.75 -9.14
C LEU A 729 38.92 -21.32 -7.72
N ALA A 730 39.62 -20.67 -6.81
CA ALA A 730 39.61 -21.05 -5.39
C ALA A 730 38.27 -20.75 -4.72
N LEU A 731 37.59 -19.66 -5.11
CA LEU A 731 36.29 -19.20 -4.60
C LEU A 731 35.39 -18.75 -5.75
N PRO A 732 34.08 -18.78 -5.58
CA PRO A 732 33.16 -18.17 -6.53
C PRO A 732 33.44 -16.67 -6.69
N GLY A 733 33.30 -16.12 -7.91
CA GLY A 733 33.56 -14.71 -8.14
C GLY A 733 33.47 -14.34 -9.63
N ARG A 734 33.49 -13.02 -9.88
CA ARG A 734 33.58 -12.52 -11.26
C ARG A 734 34.93 -12.92 -11.87
N VAL A 735 34.87 -13.54 -13.05
CA VAL A 735 36.03 -13.95 -13.81
C VAL A 735 36.08 -13.16 -15.10
N GLN A 736 37.26 -12.64 -15.40
CA GLN A 736 37.57 -12.06 -16.69
C GLN A 736 38.76 -12.79 -17.33
N ILE A 737 38.57 -13.30 -18.54
CA ILE A 737 39.66 -13.83 -19.35
C ILE A 737 39.73 -13.02 -20.66
N ARG A 738 40.85 -12.32 -20.84
CA ARG A 738 41.08 -11.47 -21.98
C ARG A 738 42.35 -11.87 -22.71
N VAL A 739 42.33 -11.72 -24.04
CA VAL A 739 43.47 -11.99 -24.93
C VAL A 739 44.08 -10.68 -25.41
N TYR A 740 45.40 -10.61 -25.39
CA TYR A 740 46.18 -9.44 -25.79
C TYR A 740 47.16 -9.83 -26.88
N ASP A 741 47.48 -8.93 -27.80
CA ASP A 741 48.58 -9.06 -28.74
C ASP A 741 49.94 -8.84 -28.06
N ALA A 742 51.04 -9.00 -28.82
CA ALA A 742 52.39 -8.80 -28.31
C ALA A 742 52.70 -7.34 -27.91
N ALA A 743 51.91 -6.37 -28.36
CA ALA A 743 52.02 -4.96 -28.01
C ALA A 743 51.21 -4.61 -26.74
N GLY A 744 50.40 -5.56 -26.25
CA GLY A 744 49.56 -5.37 -25.05
C GLY A 744 48.15 -4.81 -25.33
N HIS A 745 47.75 -4.70 -26.61
CA HIS A 745 46.38 -4.32 -26.94
C HIS A 745 45.45 -5.50 -26.73
N GLN A 746 44.31 -5.28 -26.07
CA GLN A 746 43.27 -6.29 -25.94
C GLN A 746 42.68 -6.60 -27.33
N VAL A 747 42.63 -7.85 -27.72
CA VAL A 747 42.05 -8.31 -28.99
C VAL A 747 40.77 -9.12 -28.80
N ARG A 748 40.59 -9.80 -27.66
CA ARG A 748 39.40 -10.61 -27.39
C ARG A 748 39.06 -10.69 -25.91
N THR A 749 37.74 -10.63 -25.56
CA THR A 749 37.22 -11.05 -24.26
C THR A 749 36.63 -12.45 -24.41
N LEU A 750 37.16 -13.43 -23.68
CA LEU A 750 36.69 -14.81 -23.70
C LEU A 750 35.67 -15.10 -22.59
N VAL A 751 35.88 -14.54 -21.39
CA VAL A 751 35.00 -14.69 -20.22
C VAL A 751 34.89 -13.33 -19.55
N ASP A 752 33.68 -12.94 -19.20
CA ASP A 752 33.39 -11.82 -18.30
C ASP A 752 32.03 -12.07 -17.62
N ARG A 753 32.04 -12.91 -16.57
CA ARG A 753 30.86 -13.32 -15.86
C ARG A 753 31.18 -13.84 -14.46
N MET A 754 30.16 -14.01 -13.63
CA MET A 754 30.27 -14.74 -12.36
C MET A 754 30.44 -16.22 -12.62
N GLU A 755 31.38 -16.86 -11.95
CA GLU A 755 31.62 -18.31 -12.00
C GLU A 755 31.85 -18.88 -10.60
N VAL A 756 31.44 -20.13 -10.41
CA VAL A 756 31.62 -20.86 -9.14
C VAL A 756 33.09 -21.27 -8.93
N GLY A 757 33.47 -21.57 -7.70
CA GLY A 757 34.77 -22.20 -7.42
C GLY A 757 34.86 -23.58 -8.09
N GLY A 758 36.01 -23.92 -8.60
CA GLY A 758 36.24 -25.19 -9.31
C GLY A 758 37.06 -25.05 -10.59
N ASN A 759 37.11 -26.11 -11.41
CA ASN A 759 37.81 -26.15 -12.70
C ASN A 759 36.86 -25.72 -13.81
N HIS A 760 37.37 -24.87 -14.70
CA HIS A 760 36.65 -24.29 -15.85
C HIS A 760 37.47 -24.39 -17.10
N GLN A 761 36.84 -24.26 -18.27
CA GLN A 761 37.52 -24.15 -19.55
C GLN A 761 36.78 -23.18 -20.47
N VAL A 762 37.52 -22.58 -21.39
CA VAL A 762 36.96 -21.74 -22.45
C VAL A 762 37.76 -21.97 -23.74
N ASP A 763 37.07 -22.04 -24.86
CA ASP A 763 37.71 -22.21 -26.18
C ASP A 763 37.99 -20.84 -26.80
N PHE A 764 39.10 -20.76 -27.50
CA PHE A 764 39.51 -19.61 -28.31
C PHE A 764 39.69 -19.99 -29.74
N ASP A 765 39.00 -19.33 -30.65
CA ASP A 765 38.92 -19.62 -32.09
C ASP A 765 39.90 -18.81 -32.95
N GLY A 766 40.83 -18.08 -32.33
CA GLY A 766 41.81 -17.26 -33.05
C GLY A 766 41.24 -16.02 -33.72
N ARG A 767 40.08 -15.51 -33.25
CA ARG A 767 39.42 -14.29 -33.76
C ARG A 767 39.36 -13.19 -32.69
N ASP A 768 39.31 -11.95 -33.16
CA ASP A 768 39.11 -10.78 -32.29
C ASP A 768 37.64 -10.60 -31.87
N ASP A 769 37.35 -9.57 -31.10
CA ASP A 769 35.96 -9.23 -30.64
C ASP A 769 35.04 -8.81 -31.82
N HIS A 770 35.60 -8.50 -33.00
CA HIS A 770 34.87 -8.20 -34.24
C HIS A 770 34.70 -9.40 -35.15
N GLY A 771 35.15 -10.58 -34.72
CA GLY A 771 35.10 -11.83 -35.49
C GLY A 771 36.16 -11.93 -36.60
N GLN A 772 37.12 -11.02 -36.66
CA GLN A 772 38.20 -11.06 -37.66
C GLN A 772 39.31 -12.03 -37.21
N ALA A 773 39.81 -12.82 -38.14
CA ALA A 773 40.87 -13.78 -37.86
C ALA A 773 42.18 -13.06 -37.52
N LEU A 774 42.73 -13.38 -36.38
CA LEU A 774 44.01 -12.84 -35.90
C LEU A 774 45.20 -13.39 -36.75
N ALA A 775 46.26 -12.61 -36.85
CA ALA A 775 47.47 -13.04 -37.57
C ALA A 775 48.24 -14.12 -36.78
N SER A 776 49.02 -14.98 -37.51
CA SER A 776 49.96 -15.86 -36.82
C SER A 776 50.93 -15.06 -35.94
N GLY A 777 51.09 -15.46 -34.68
CA GLY A 777 51.89 -14.71 -33.74
C GLY A 777 51.72 -15.17 -32.29
N VAL A 778 52.35 -14.39 -31.42
CA VAL A 778 52.31 -14.60 -29.98
C VAL A 778 51.20 -13.73 -29.37
N TYR A 779 50.35 -14.36 -28.57
CA TYR A 779 49.30 -13.72 -27.81
C TYR A 779 49.43 -14.03 -26.32
N ILE A 780 48.89 -13.15 -25.48
CA ILE A 780 48.87 -13.33 -24.02
C ILE A 780 47.42 -13.39 -23.60
N TYR A 781 47.04 -14.43 -22.86
CA TYR A 781 45.75 -14.45 -22.20
C TYR A 781 45.91 -14.24 -20.71
N ARG A 782 44.99 -13.50 -20.12
CA ARG A 782 45.01 -13.06 -18.72
C ARG A 782 43.70 -13.41 -18.06
N LEU A 783 43.82 -14.07 -16.92
CA LEU A 783 42.73 -14.31 -15.97
C LEU A 783 42.79 -13.26 -14.85
N GLU A 784 41.66 -12.67 -14.52
CA GLU A 784 41.43 -11.80 -13.37
C GLU A 784 40.21 -12.30 -12.61
N SER A 785 40.36 -12.61 -11.31
CA SER A 785 39.26 -13.06 -10.43
C SER A 785 39.68 -12.91 -8.98
N GLY A 786 38.80 -12.33 -8.12
CA GLY A 786 38.99 -12.21 -6.67
C GLY A 786 40.30 -11.56 -6.24
N GLY A 787 40.78 -10.54 -6.97
CA GLY A 787 42.07 -9.88 -6.74
C GLY A 787 43.30 -10.66 -7.23
N VAL A 788 43.13 -11.84 -7.82
CA VAL A 788 44.20 -12.66 -8.42
C VAL A 788 44.27 -12.34 -9.88
N THR A 789 45.47 -12.02 -10.37
CA THR A 789 45.78 -11.87 -11.81
C THR A 789 46.83 -12.91 -12.24
N LYS A 790 46.53 -13.69 -13.28
CA LYS A 790 47.44 -14.65 -13.90
C LYS A 790 47.47 -14.44 -15.40
N SER A 791 48.67 -14.57 -16.02
CA SER A 791 48.82 -14.44 -17.46
C SER A 791 49.63 -15.60 -18.02
N ARG A 792 49.35 -16.02 -19.26
CA ARG A 792 50.09 -17.01 -19.99
C ARG A 792 50.20 -16.63 -21.46
N LYS A 793 51.21 -17.20 -22.10
CA LYS A 793 51.51 -17.03 -23.54
C LYS A 793 50.94 -18.17 -24.34
N MET A 794 50.36 -17.85 -25.49
CA MET A 794 49.98 -18.83 -26.55
C MET A 794 50.52 -18.42 -27.92
N VAL A 795 50.60 -19.38 -28.84
CA VAL A 795 51.11 -19.15 -30.19
C VAL A 795 50.06 -19.61 -31.18
N LEU A 796 49.57 -18.66 -31.99
CA LEU A 796 48.70 -18.97 -33.14
C LEU A 796 49.51 -19.20 -34.38
N LEU A 797 49.29 -20.34 -35.07
CA LEU A 797 49.86 -20.68 -36.37
C LEU A 797 48.68 -20.78 -37.37
N LYS A 798 48.88 -20.19 -38.53
CA LYS A 798 47.95 -20.39 -39.66
C LYS A 798 48.57 -21.32 -40.68
#